data_64ee36a900231133c11a9eeeaa08cc13
#
_entry.id   64ee36a900231133c11a9eeeaa08cc13
#
_cell.length_a   1.000
_cell.length_b   1.000
_cell.length_c   1.000
_cell.angle_alpha   90.00
_cell.angle_beta   90.00
_cell.angle_gamma   90.00
#
_symmetry.space_group_name_H-M   'P 1'
#
loop_
_entity.id
_entity.type
_entity.pdbx_description
1 polymer ?
#
loop_
_entity_poly.entity_id
_entity_poly.type
_entity_poly.pdbx_seq_one_letter_code
_entity_poly.pdbx_strand_id
1 'polypeptide(L)'
;MAKYILSIIAAFFITLSSFAQGGLPSRFNVSYLNMAAGMPNNFADDIFLDSYGFVWISTHGGGLVRYDGFNFVNFGLGSNGISLRSNSCRNVYEDHFRRLWIAFEEGPQVLDLNTMQPIVPPCENEKVEAQLRKALKNLCTRMYCDAKGNIWMVSINLLTRFGFNEKGEVNSVLSVAYPFNAPDLGLSDVYRRGTVVLCNNGVVSEFSVKNNKLVARDISSMFPPLDGRYAGAIISYHGKIWIATNRGLFNSAKQQYHCSATDHSLQHEVVTSLAVTPDDKLLVGTLCGVDIINDKTGEIEHWNSSSAVNPLSSNFVNSLFAKNGQIWVGTETGGVTKLAPRQLQLEFYRHDASNPGSLSPNAVNAMYAAPDGTLWVGTVEGGLNSLAPGGKNFTHYTTANSGLPHNSVSTLAADNRGNLWIGTWGTGFAVMNLKQPGKITPLVVDAQHQHFLNFAGALAYDPINDGMWLGTNDGLFFYDLKHQQITEPFKGCLNVRGCIGALITKDGKLLMGCVQGMVEVNLKSRRGKDEFAVQYHPHKLDDPESGVIDKIISFCQAKDGKIWLGSNGYGLYCYYYNKVGKAEVKSFTTNQGLANNTVKGIVEDNQGMLWIATDNGLSVFNPDTETFTSFYKNDGLLSAQFYFNGAIRNAKGEIFLGTDGGMMAVMGANPAVHEVGKLRFTELLVDNQPTFAGSDYLDDDISIAKRISIHESDKSFTIYFSALNYGSETQGVYLYRMKGYENEWVQLQPGQHSVRYSTLPAGKYEFEVKYIPSIDSSNEQVISIAVKVTPYFWKSWWFITIIVIGIIALAQYAYIRKLDKMREREVETLYRPIEAALKESDDPSKLQGRIQMILENQKRYQESQQKTIEADKKEVAEHTKPFMDSIMEVMEKNYDNSEFGVQELADAMGMNRSILSKKLNAECGLPTAQFIRNYRLDIAKKLIMENVANRNITEIAYRVGFNDPKYFTRCFTKQYGASPSSFKE
;
A
#
# COMPACT_ATOMS: atom_id res chain seq x y z
N MET A 1 -15.38 -51.02 -41.18
CA MET A 1 -14.53 -50.97 -39.99
C MET A 1 -13.57 -49.77 -39.92
N ALA A 2 -12.77 -49.49 -40.96
CA ALA A 2 -11.83 -48.35 -40.93
C ALA A 2 -12.48 -46.98 -40.73
N LYS A 3 -13.65 -46.69 -41.28
CA LYS A 3 -14.40 -45.45 -41.08
C LYS A 3 -14.95 -45.29 -39.66
N TYR A 4 -15.33 -46.35 -39.01
CA TYR A 4 -15.79 -46.34 -37.60
C TYR A 4 -14.63 -46.16 -36.59
N ILE A 5 -13.46 -46.73 -36.91
CA ILE A 5 -12.24 -46.55 -36.13
C ILE A 5 -11.72 -45.11 -36.22
N LEU A 6 -11.76 -44.49 -37.42
CA LEU A 6 -11.41 -43.08 -37.61
C LEU A 6 -12.38 -42.12 -36.91
N SER A 7 -13.68 -42.45 -36.88
CA SER A 7 -14.68 -41.64 -36.13
C SER A 7 -14.55 -41.77 -34.63
N ILE A 8 -14.18 -42.94 -34.12
CA ILE A 8 -13.92 -43.14 -32.69
C ILE A 8 -12.60 -42.47 -32.27
N ILE A 9 -11.56 -42.53 -33.12
CA ILE A 9 -10.31 -41.80 -32.89
C ILE A 9 -10.51 -40.30 -32.97
N ALA A 10 -11.32 -39.77 -33.93
CA ALA A 10 -11.66 -38.36 -34.01
C ALA A 10 -12.53 -37.87 -32.82
N ALA A 11 -13.49 -38.72 -32.38
CA ALA A 11 -14.26 -38.44 -31.15
C ALA A 11 -13.38 -38.45 -29.87
N PHE A 12 -12.41 -39.39 -29.81
CA PHE A 12 -11.44 -39.49 -28.72
C PHE A 12 -10.46 -38.32 -28.72
N PHE A 13 -10.06 -37.79 -29.88
CA PHE A 13 -9.24 -36.57 -29.98
C PHE A 13 -10.04 -35.29 -29.70
N ILE A 14 -11.33 -35.24 -29.98
CA ILE A 14 -12.19 -34.09 -29.64
C ILE A 14 -12.48 -34.03 -28.14
N THR A 15 -12.62 -35.20 -27.49
CA THR A 15 -12.78 -35.25 -26.03
C THR A 15 -11.49 -35.00 -25.25
N LEU A 16 -10.31 -35.22 -25.86
CA LEU A 16 -9.00 -34.93 -25.24
C LEU A 16 -8.60 -33.44 -25.37
N SER A 17 -9.22 -32.67 -26.29
CA SER A 17 -8.93 -31.24 -26.43
C SER A 17 -9.79 -30.33 -25.51
N SER A 18 -10.84 -30.85 -24.88
CA SER A 18 -11.72 -30.10 -23.96
C SER A 18 -11.29 -30.11 -22.49
N PHE A 19 -10.28 -30.89 -22.11
CA PHE A 19 -9.76 -30.93 -20.72
C PHE A 19 -8.63 -29.94 -20.41
N ALA A 20 -8.27 -29.03 -21.33
CA ALA A 20 -7.09 -28.17 -21.22
C ALA A 20 -7.37 -26.65 -21.04
N GLN A 21 -8.63 -26.23 -20.91
CA GLN A 21 -8.94 -24.90 -20.41
C GLN A 21 -9.61 -25.08 -19.06
N GLY A 22 -8.90 -24.75 -17.99
CA GLY A 22 -9.49 -24.66 -16.67
C GLY A 22 -10.72 -23.77 -16.72
N GLY A 23 -11.81 -24.15 -16.01
CA GLY A 23 -13.07 -23.40 -15.96
C GLY A 23 -12.89 -21.93 -15.59
N LEU A 24 -13.97 -21.14 -15.65
CA LEU A 24 -13.97 -19.70 -15.40
C LEU A 24 -13.17 -19.32 -14.14
N PRO A 25 -13.30 -19.97 -12.96
CA PRO A 25 -12.56 -19.60 -11.77
C PRO A 25 -11.03 -19.68 -11.91
N SER A 26 -10.50 -20.51 -12.80
CA SER A 26 -9.05 -20.64 -13.00
C SER A 26 -8.39 -19.40 -13.61
N ARG A 27 -9.16 -18.53 -14.24
CA ARG A 27 -8.71 -17.29 -14.91
C ARG A 27 -8.67 -16.09 -13.97
N PHE A 28 -9.12 -16.26 -12.73
CA PHE A 28 -9.26 -15.19 -11.75
C PHE A 28 -8.38 -15.44 -10.52
N ASN A 29 -7.99 -14.35 -9.87
CA ASN A 29 -7.53 -14.36 -8.48
C ASN A 29 -8.76 -14.35 -7.58
N VAL A 30 -8.74 -15.15 -6.52
CA VAL A 30 -9.84 -15.24 -5.56
C VAL A 30 -9.40 -14.70 -4.21
N SER A 31 -10.23 -13.83 -3.64
CA SER A 31 -10.11 -13.37 -2.26
C SER A 31 -11.44 -13.55 -1.53
N TYR A 32 -11.34 -13.75 -0.21
CA TYR A 32 -12.48 -13.99 0.65
C TYR A 32 -12.66 -12.85 1.62
N LEU A 33 -13.77 -12.13 1.50
CA LEU A 33 -14.17 -11.07 2.42
C LEU A 33 -15.15 -11.66 3.42
N ASN A 34 -14.70 -11.86 4.64
CA ASN A 34 -15.46 -12.52 5.71
C ASN A 34 -15.11 -11.91 7.08
N MET A 35 -15.62 -12.46 8.15
CA MET A 35 -15.32 -11.97 9.50
C MET A 35 -13.83 -12.03 9.84
N ALA A 36 -13.08 -13.00 9.34
CA ALA A 36 -11.64 -13.07 9.52
C ALA A 36 -10.89 -11.94 8.76
N ALA A 37 -11.48 -11.42 7.69
CA ALA A 37 -10.97 -10.28 6.93
C ALA A 37 -11.47 -8.93 7.48
N GLY A 38 -12.36 -8.92 8.50
CA GLY A 38 -12.87 -7.69 9.12
C GLY A 38 -14.34 -7.34 8.83
N MET A 39 -15.06 -8.17 8.07
CA MET A 39 -16.51 -7.98 7.92
C MET A 39 -17.25 -8.20 9.26
N PRO A 40 -18.36 -7.46 9.52
CA PRO A 40 -19.11 -7.64 10.76
C PRO A 40 -19.91 -8.95 10.82
N ASN A 41 -20.25 -9.51 9.65
CA ASN A 41 -21.05 -10.73 9.52
C ASN A 41 -20.73 -11.44 8.20
N ASN A 42 -20.80 -12.76 8.18
CA ASN A 42 -20.60 -13.57 6.96
C ASN A 42 -21.86 -13.71 6.08
N PHE A 43 -23.03 -13.31 6.55
CA PHE A 43 -24.25 -13.38 5.75
C PHE A 43 -24.34 -12.14 4.83
N ALA A 44 -23.94 -12.28 3.56
CA ALA A 44 -24.03 -11.24 2.54
C ALA A 44 -25.31 -11.41 1.72
N ASP A 45 -26.26 -10.47 1.87
CA ASP A 45 -27.55 -10.47 1.15
C ASP A 45 -27.43 -9.89 -0.25
N ASP A 46 -26.70 -8.76 -0.39
CA ASP A 46 -26.55 -8.05 -1.67
C ASP A 46 -25.22 -7.33 -1.75
N ILE A 47 -24.75 -7.07 -2.97
CA ILE A 47 -23.50 -6.38 -3.27
C ILE A 47 -23.76 -5.32 -4.34
N PHE A 48 -23.32 -4.10 -4.07
CA PHE A 48 -23.55 -2.96 -4.95
C PHE A 48 -22.31 -2.07 -5.06
N LEU A 49 -22.03 -1.52 -6.23
CA LEU A 49 -20.97 -0.55 -6.50
C LEU A 49 -21.59 0.82 -6.74
N ASP A 50 -21.28 1.80 -5.86
CA ASP A 50 -21.79 3.16 -5.97
C ASP A 50 -21.06 4.00 -7.06
N SER A 51 -21.55 5.20 -7.29
CA SER A 51 -20.98 6.13 -8.28
C SER A 51 -19.63 6.72 -7.86
N TYR A 52 -19.28 6.67 -6.58
CA TYR A 52 -17.97 7.06 -6.06
C TYR A 52 -16.92 5.94 -6.22
N GLY A 53 -17.37 4.70 -6.45
CA GLY A 53 -16.53 3.53 -6.63
C GLY A 53 -16.40 2.66 -5.38
N PHE A 54 -17.14 2.92 -4.29
CA PHE A 54 -17.17 2.05 -3.12
C PHE A 54 -18.07 0.84 -3.35
N VAL A 55 -17.65 -0.31 -2.83
CA VAL A 55 -18.48 -1.51 -2.80
C VAL A 55 -19.28 -1.52 -1.50
N TRP A 56 -20.59 -1.65 -1.62
CA TRP A 56 -21.52 -1.79 -0.52
C TRP A 56 -21.97 -3.24 -0.41
N ILE A 57 -21.91 -3.78 0.79
CA ILE A 57 -22.33 -5.15 1.10
C ILE A 57 -23.45 -5.07 2.13
N SER A 58 -24.64 -5.49 1.73
CA SER A 58 -25.78 -5.66 2.63
C SER A 58 -25.61 -6.93 3.44
N THR A 59 -25.72 -6.86 4.76
CA THR A 59 -25.57 -8.04 5.61
C THR A 59 -26.81 -8.28 6.47
N HIS A 60 -27.06 -9.55 6.77
CA HIS A 60 -28.12 -9.95 7.68
C HIS A 60 -27.60 -9.99 9.13
N GLY A 61 -27.86 -8.93 9.89
CA GLY A 61 -27.44 -8.81 11.29
C GLY A 61 -26.15 -8.00 11.53
N GLY A 62 -25.35 -7.70 10.50
CA GLY A 62 -24.14 -6.87 10.59
C GLY A 62 -24.33 -5.44 10.08
N GLY A 63 -25.53 -5.07 9.58
CA GLY A 63 -25.79 -3.77 8.99
C GLY A 63 -25.34 -3.67 7.53
N LEU A 64 -25.04 -2.46 7.10
CA LEU A 64 -24.53 -2.13 5.77
C LEU A 64 -23.03 -1.86 5.86
N VAL A 65 -22.25 -2.45 4.99
CA VAL A 65 -20.78 -2.35 4.98
C VAL A 65 -20.33 -1.62 3.73
N ARG A 66 -19.47 -0.60 3.88
CA ARG A 66 -18.75 0.05 2.79
C ARG A 66 -17.33 -0.50 2.74
N TYR A 67 -16.92 -1.03 1.60
CA TYR A 67 -15.59 -1.58 1.36
C TYR A 67 -14.83 -0.73 0.32
N ASP A 68 -13.60 -0.37 0.62
CA ASP A 68 -12.75 0.49 -0.20
C ASP A 68 -11.58 -0.25 -0.90
N GLY A 69 -11.56 -1.58 -0.79
CA GLY A 69 -10.48 -2.43 -1.29
C GLY A 69 -9.55 -2.90 -0.15
N PHE A 70 -9.49 -2.18 0.96
CA PHE A 70 -8.65 -2.50 2.11
C PHE A 70 -9.47 -2.64 3.39
N ASN A 71 -10.32 -1.66 3.69
CA ASN A 71 -11.03 -1.53 4.95
C ASN A 71 -12.53 -1.71 4.78
N PHE A 72 -13.18 -2.12 5.87
CA PHE A 72 -14.62 -2.19 6.01
C PHE A 72 -15.10 -1.11 6.98
N VAL A 73 -15.94 -0.20 6.49
CA VAL A 73 -16.66 0.76 7.34
C VAL A 73 -18.08 0.26 7.56
N ASN A 74 -18.45 0.01 8.81
CA ASN A 74 -19.74 -0.58 9.17
C ASN A 74 -20.74 0.47 9.58
N PHE A 75 -21.93 0.41 8.99
CA PHE A 75 -23.08 1.21 9.33
C PHE A 75 -24.16 0.30 9.90
N GLY A 76 -24.62 0.58 11.11
CA GLY A 76 -25.59 -0.25 11.81
C GLY A 76 -26.46 0.52 12.79
N LEU A 77 -27.28 -0.20 13.53
CA LEU A 77 -28.10 0.36 14.60
C LEU A 77 -27.19 0.91 15.72
N GLY A 78 -27.31 2.21 16.02
CA GLY A 78 -26.50 2.87 17.04
C GLY A 78 -25.03 3.08 16.67
N SER A 79 -24.66 3.00 15.39
CA SER A 79 -23.32 3.32 14.93
C SER A 79 -22.99 4.79 15.19
N ASN A 80 -21.77 5.10 15.62
CA ASN A 80 -21.30 6.46 15.83
C ASN A 80 -21.42 7.27 14.53
N GLY A 81 -22.24 8.35 14.57
CA GLY A 81 -22.44 9.29 13.47
C GLY A 81 -23.58 8.97 12.50
N ILE A 82 -23.87 7.68 12.21
CA ILE A 82 -24.95 7.28 11.29
C ILE A 82 -25.70 6.12 11.90
N SER A 83 -27.00 6.29 12.18
CA SER A 83 -27.83 5.21 12.68
C SER A 83 -28.75 4.68 11.59
N LEU A 84 -28.58 3.43 11.21
CA LEU A 84 -29.53 2.70 10.40
C LEU A 84 -30.72 2.25 11.24
N ARG A 85 -31.86 1.98 10.56
CA ARG A 85 -33.07 1.49 11.21
C ARG A 85 -32.92 0.08 11.77
N SER A 86 -32.10 -0.75 11.10
CA SER A 86 -31.91 -2.16 11.44
C SER A 86 -30.49 -2.60 11.05
N ASN A 87 -30.00 -3.64 11.69
CA ASN A 87 -28.77 -4.33 11.25
C ASN A 87 -29.04 -5.42 10.18
N SER A 88 -30.31 -5.66 9.84
CA SER A 88 -30.71 -6.61 8.80
C SER A 88 -31.00 -5.85 7.50
N CYS A 89 -30.00 -5.68 6.68
CA CYS A 89 -30.07 -4.98 5.40
C CYS A 89 -30.28 -5.99 4.26
N ARG A 90 -31.38 -5.81 3.49
CA ARG A 90 -31.73 -6.73 2.38
C ARG A 90 -31.03 -6.41 1.09
N ASN A 91 -31.14 -5.19 0.62
CA ASN A 91 -30.44 -4.74 -0.57
C ASN A 91 -30.30 -3.21 -0.61
N VAL A 92 -29.45 -2.72 -1.50
CA VAL A 92 -29.12 -1.31 -1.62
C VAL A 92 -28.97 -0.89 -3.07
N TYR A 93 -29.47 0.29 -3.41
CA TYR A 93 -29.32 0.91 -4.72
C TYR A 93 -29.07 2.41 -4.60
N GLU A 94 -28.28 2.96 -5.51
CA GLU A 94 -28.05 4.39 -5.66
C GLU A 94 -28.99 4.95 -6.75
N ASP A 95 -29.61 6.11 -6.48
CA ASP A 95 -30.30 6.88 -7.50
C ASP A 95 -29.35 7.83 -8.25
N HIS A 96 -29.81 8.47 -9.34
CA HIS A 96 -29.00 9.40 -10.14
C HIS A 96 -28.58 10.68 -9.39
N PHE A 97 -29.07 10.90 -8.17
CA PHE A 97 -28.83 12.08 -7.36
C PHE A 97 -27.91 11.81 -6.15
N ARG A 98 -27.18 10.66 -6.20
CA ARG A 98 -26.24 10.23 -5.14
C ARG A 98 -26.91 10.00 -3.80
N ARG A 99 -28.09 9.38 -3.82
CA ARG A 99 -28.78 8.94 -2.62
C ARG A 99 -28.84 7.42 -2.63
N LEU A 100 -28.42 6.84 -1.51
CA LEU A 100 -28.41 5.41 -1.31
C LEU A 100 -29.75 4.99 -0.68
N TRP A 101 -30.50 4.18 -1.37
CA TRP A 101 -31.77 3.65 -0.95
C TRP A 101 -31.54 2.25 -0.38
N ILE A 102 -31.81 2.07 0.90
CA ILE A 102 -31.54 0.85 1.65
C ILE A 102 -32.85 0.18 2.02
N ALA A 103 -32.99 -1.08 1.66
CA ALA A 103 -34.17 -1.88 1.99
C ALA A 103 -33.99 -2.57 3.34
N PHE A 104 -34.86 -2.24 4.29
CA PHE A 104 -35.05 -2.93 5.55
C PHE A 104 -36.45 -3.51 5.63
N GLU A 105 -36.64 -4.57 6.42
CA GLU A 105 -37.98 -5.13 6.63
C GLU A 105 -38.96 -4.10 7.21
N GLU A 106 -38.47 -3.21 8.06
CA GLU A 106 -39.24 -2.14 8.70
C GLU A 106 -39.54 -0.94 7.77
N GLY A 107 -39.12 -1.02 6.52
CA GLY A 107 -39.25 0.02 5.51
C GLY A 107 -37.93 0.64 5.09
N PRO A 108 -37.87 1.25 3.90
CA PRO A 108 -36.63 1.77 3.35
C PRO A 108 -36.12 2.98 4.13
N GLN A 109 -34.80 3.16 4.08
CA GLN A 109 -34.11 4.36 4.54
C GLN A 109 -33.28 4.91 3.38
N VAL A 110 -33.20 6.24 3.31
CA VAL A 110 -32.40 6.92 2.27
C VAL A 110 -31.27 7.67 2.92
N LEU A 111 -30.05 7.44 2.47
CA LEU A 111 -28.84 8.18 2.85
C LEU A 111 -28.41 9.09 1.70
N ASP A 112 -28.03 10.32 2.03
CA ASP A 112 -27.28 11.17 1.10
C ASP A 112 -25.81 10.74 1.13
N LEU A 113 -25.25 10.31 0.02
CA LEU A 113 -23.86 9.87 -0.09
C LEU A 113 -22.83 11.00 0.12
N ASN A 114 -23.25 12.27 0.01
CA ASN A 114 -22.34 13.38 0.26
C ASN A 114 -22.17 13.65 1.76
N THR A 115 -23.25 13.59 2.50
CA THR A 115 -23.25 13.87 3.94
C THR A 115 -23.29 12.61 4.80
N MET A 116 -23.55 11.46 4.17
CA MET A 116 -23.79 10.17 4.84
C MET A 116 -24.89 10.27 5.92
N GLN A 117 -25.82 11.20 5.79
CA GLN A 117 -26.93 11.38 6.73
C GLN A 117 -28.23 10.80 6.18
N PRO A 118 -29.09 10.24 7.07
CA PRO A 118 -30.44 9.85 6.70
C PRO A 118 -31.26 11.07 6.28
N ILE A 119 -31.86 10.98 5.10
CA ILE A 119 -32.71 12.06 4.58
C ILE A 119 -34.07 11.55 4.15
N VAL A 120 -35.04 12.45 4.10
CA VAL A 120 -36.24 12.29 3.28
C VAL A 120 -35.96 13.04 1.98
N PRO A 121 -35.94 12.36 0.80
CA PRO A 121 -35.69 13.02 -0.47
C PRO A 121 -36.57 14.26 -0.67
N PRO A 122 -36.07 15.37 -1.20
CA PRO A 122 -36.86 16.55 -1.47
C PRO A 122 -38.01 16.23 -2.42
N CYS A 123 -39.14 16.88 -2.26
CA CYS A 123 -40.39 16.62 -3.01
C CYS A 123 -40.87 17.88 -3.71
N GLU A 124 -41.46 17.71 -4.89
CA GLU A 124 -41.99 18.82 -5.69
C GLU A 124 -43.10 19.61 -4.98
N ASN A 125 -43.88 18.93 -4.12
CA ASN A 125 -44.98 19.54 -3.34
C ASN A 125 -45.32 18.70 -2.10
N GLU A 126 -46.07 19.32 -1.15
CA GLU A 126 -46.45 18.71 0.12
C GLU A 126 -47.29 17.42 -0.04
N LYS A 127 -48.09 17.33 -1.12
CA LYS A 127 -48.90 16.13 -1.37
C LYS A 127 -48.00 14.94 -1.75
N VAL A 128 -47.00 15.15 -2.55
CA VAL A 128 -46.03 14.11 -2.91
C VAL A 128 -45.18 13.73 -1.68
N GLU A 129 -44.83 14.71 -0.86
CA GLU A 129 -44.08 14.44 0.37
C GLU A 129 -44.90 13.58 1.35
N ALA A 130 -46.20 13.87 1.53
CA ALA A 130 -47.07 13.05 2.36
C ALA A 130 -47.18 11.61 1.84
N GLN A 131 -47.23 11.43 0.52
CA GLN A 131 -47.26 10.11 -0.13
C GLN A 131 -45.89 9.38 0.05
N LEU A 132 -44.77 10.07 -0.13
CA LEU A 132 -43.46 9.51 0.08
C LEU A 132 -43.26 9.06 1.54
N ARG A 133 -43.56 9.93 2.51
CA ARG A 133 -43.45 9.60 3.95
C ARG A 133 -44.32 8.42 4.35
N LYS A 134 -45.49 8.26 3.71
CA LYS A 134 -46.32 7.08 3.89
C LYS A 134 -45.73 5.83 3.28
N ALA A 135 -45.16 5.93 2.07
CA ALA A 135 -44.51 4.80 1.38
C ALA A 135 -43.27 4.30 2.12
N LEU A 136 -42.46 5.23 2.67
CA LEU A 136 -41.25 4.90 3.44
C LEU A 136 -41.48 4.20 4.78
N LYS A 137 -42.76 4.08 5.20
CA LYS A 137 -43.19 3.30 6.39
C LYS A 137 -43.67 1.89 6.04
N ASN A 138 -43.84 1.59 4.75
CA ASN A 138 -44.27 0.25 4.34
C ASN A 138 -43.11 -0.74 4.48
N LEU A 139 -43.44 -1.97 4.84
CA LEU A 139 -42.48 -3.08 4.79
C LEU A 139 -41.86 -3.15 3.40
N CYS A 140 -40.53 -3.33 3.36
CA CYS A 140 -39.78 -3.37 2.11
C CYS A 140 -38.98 -4.67 2.01
N THR A 141 -39.28 -5.45 0.96
CA THR A 141 -38.56 -6.70 0.74
C THR A 141 -37.40 -6.52 -0.25
N ARG A 142 -37.63 -5.76 -1.29
CA ARG A 142 -36.59 -5.43 -2.30
C ARG A 142 -36.80 -4.06 -2.92
N MET A 143 -35.71 -3.45 -3.33
CA MET A 143 -35.72 -2.22 -4.12
C MET A 143 -34.90 -2.43 -5.39
N TYR A 144 -35.17 -1.59 -6.38
CA TYR A 144 -34.48 -1.60 -7.67
C TYR A 144 -34.47 -0.20 -8.28
N CYS A 145 -33.37 0.19 -8.92
CA CYS A 145 -33.26 1.43 -9.68
C CYS A 145 -33.37 1.13 -11.17
N ASP A 146 -34.38 1.68 -11.86
CA ASP A 146 -34.53 1.49 -13.30
C ASP A 146 -33.52 2.33 -14.11
N ALA A 147 -33.37 2.04 -15.40
CA ALA A 147 -32.42 2.73 -16.29
C ALA A 147 -32.71 4.23 -16.47
N LYS A 148 -33.85 4.73 -16.00
CA LYS A 148 -34.19 6.16 -15.95
C LYS A 148 -33.93 6.81 -14.60
N GLY A 149 -33.37 6.04 -13.64
CA GLY A 149 -33.06 6.51 -12.29
C GLY A 149 -34.25 6.53 -11.35
N ASN A 150 -35.40 5.92 -11.71
CA ASN A 150 -36.51 5.82 -10.76
C ASN A 150 -36.30 4.63 -9.83
N ILE A 151 -36.74 4.79 -8.60
CA ILE A 151 -36.68 3.71 -7.61
C ILE A 151 -38.01 2.96 -7.55
N TRP A 152 -37.90 1.65 -7.61
CA TRP A 152 -39.01 0.72 -7.48
C TRP A 152 -38.86 -0.04 -6.18
N MET A 153 -39.94 -0.16 -5.42
CA MET A 153 -39.99 -0.81 -4.13
C MET A 153 -41.06 -1.90 -4.13
N VAL A 154 -40.65 -3.09 -3.77
CA VAL A 154 -41.52 -4.23 -3.52
C VAL A 154 -41.84 -4.28 -2.03
N SER A 155 -43.13 -4.25 -1.72
CA SER A 155 -43.68 -4.38 -0.37
C SER A 155 -44.64 -5.55 -0.35
N ILE A 156 -45.06 -5.99 0.83
CA ILE A 156 -46.16 -6.96 0.94
C ILE A 156 -47.39 -6.38 0.30
N ASN A 157 -47.86 -7.05 -0.76
CA ASN A 157 -49.07 -6.70 -1.54
C ASN A 157 -49.03 -5.37 -2.29
N LEU A 158 -47.86 -4.73 -2.43
CA LEU A 158 -47.76 -3.42 -3.06
C LEU A 158 -46.45 -3.26 -3.83
N LEU A 159 -46.55 -2.84 -5.11
CA LEU A 159 -45.42 -2.33 -5.87
C LEU A 159 -45.54 -0.81 -5.93
N THR A 160 -44.48 -0.11 -5.50
CA THR A 160 -44.40 1.34 -5.49
C THR A 160 -43.25 1.83 -6.36
N ARG A 161 -43.47 2.89 -7.15
CA ARG A 161 -42.45 3.58 -7.94
C ARG A 161 -42.32 5.02 -7.47
N PHE A 162 -41.09 5.45 -7.19
CA PHE A 162 -40.72 6.82 -6.93
C PHE A 162 -40.09 7.40 -8.21
N GLY A 163 -40.73 8.42 -8.76
CA GLY A 163 -40.24 9.18 -9.90
C GLY A 163 -39.61 10.48 -9.47
N PHE A 164 -38.58 10.94 -10.23
CA PHE A 164 -37.83 12.14 -9.93
C PHE A 164 -37.89 13.12 -11.11
N ASN A 165 -37.80 14.42 -10.81
CA ASN A 165 -37.59 15.48 -11.79
C ASN A 165 -36.08 15.70 -12.01
N GLU A 166 -35.70 16.61 -12.90
CA GLU A 166 -34.29 16.92 -13.22
C GLU A 166 -33.51 17.51 -12.04
N LYS A 167 -34.20 18.06 -11.04
CA LYS A 167 -33.57 18.59 -9.80
C LYS A 167 -33.37 17.52 -8.72
N GLY A 168 -33.79 16.30 -8.95
CA GLY A 168 -33.76 15.23 -7.98
C GLY A 168 -34.90 15.25 -6.95
N GLU A 169 -35.91 16.11 -7.14
CA GLU A 169 -37.10 16.12 -6.30
C GLU A 169 -38.05 14.99 -6.69
N VAL A 170 -38.63 14.31 -5.72
CA VAL A 170 -39.66 13.30 -5.97
C VAL A 170 -40.88 14.00 -6.56
N ASN A 171 -41.21 13.69 -7.79
CA ASN A 171 -42.38 14.27 -8.51
C ASN A 171 -43.58 13.36 -8.51
N SER A 172 -43.43 12.07 -8.28
CA SER A 172 -44.49 11.09 -8.27
C SER A 172 -44.23 9.90 -7.35
N VAL A 173 -45.23 9.49 -6.61
CA VAL A 173 -45.27 8.22 -5.86
C VAL A 173 -46.46 7.42 -6.38
N LEU A 174 -46.18 6.41 -7.20
CA LEU A 174 -47.19 5.59 -7.83
C LEU A 174 -47.19 4.20 -7.21
N SER A 175 -48.34 3.72 -6.80
CA SER A 175 -48.45 2.39 -6.19
C SER A 175 -49.58 1.59 -6.87
N VAL A 176 -49.36 0.30 -7.00
CA VAL A 176 -50.38 -0.65 -7.47
C VAL A 176 -50.43 -1.85 -6.52
N ALA A 177 -51.63 -2.23 -6.13
CA ALA A 177 -51.83 -3.45 -5.36
C ALA A 177 -51.47 -4.67 -6.22
N TYR A 178 -50.71 -5.59 -5.68
CA TYR A 178 -50.33 -6.82 -6.32
C TYR A 178 -50.24 -7.94 -5.26
N PRO A 179 -50.90 -9.07 -5.49
CA PRO A 179 -50.97 -10.12 -4.50
C PRO A 179 -49.63 -10.86 -4.37
N PHE A 180 -48.71 -10.30 -3.62
CA PHE A 180 -47.44 -10.95 -3.32
C PHE A 180 -47.61 -11.94 -2.17
N ASN A 181 -47.36 -13.20 -2.45
CA ASN A 181 -47.39 -14.25 -1.45
C ASN A 181 -45.99 -14.71 -1.02
N ALA A 182 -44.95 -14.12 -1.56
CA ALA A 182 -43.55 -14.45 -1.23
C ALA A 182 -42.73 -13.19 -0.96
N PRO A 183 -41.86 -13.21 0.08
CA PRO A 183 -41.06 -12.05 0.46
C PRO A 183 -39.88 -11.74 -0.46
N ASP A 184 -39.46 -12.69 -1.29
CA ASP A 184 -38.19 -12.60 -2.09
C ASP A 184 -38.48 -12.58 -3.59
N LEU A 185 -39.18 -11.54 -4.06
CA LEU A 185 -39.49 -11.37 -5.47
C LEU A 185 -38.35 -10.67 -6.21
N GLY A 186 -37.85 -11.28 -7.28
CA GLY A 186 -36.94 -10.66 -8.21
C GLY A 186 -37.62 -9.55 -9.02
N LEU A 187 -36.92 -8.43 -9.17
CA LEU A 187 -37.35 -7.28 -9.94
C LEU A 187 -36.23 -6.87 -10.90
N SER A 188 -36.55 -6.51 -12.13
CA SER A 188 -35.55 -6.10 -13.13
C SER A 188 -36.11 -5.19 -14.22
N ASP A 189 -35.29 -4.22 -14.65
CA ASP A 189 -35.55 -3.38 -15.85
C ASP A 189 -35.04 -4.08 -17.10
N VAL A 190 -35.77 -5.08 -17.53
CA VAL A 190 -35.23 -6.06 -18.44
C VAL A 190 -35.64 -5.83 -19.88
N TYR A 191 -36.77 -5.25 -20.13
CA TYR A 191 -37.39 -5.35 -21.46
C TYR A 191 -37.47 -4.02 -22.22
N ARG A 192 -37.71 -2.92 -21.51
CA ARG A 192 -37.81 -1.58 -22.10
C ARG A 192 -37.37 -0.55 -21.07
N ARG A 193 -36.68 0.50 -21.48
CA ARG A 193 -36.25 1.56 -20.56
C ARG A 193 -37.44 2.13 -19.77
N GLY A 194 -37.43 1.94 -18.43
CA GLY A 194 -38.45 2.42 -17.49
C GLY A 194 -39.64 1.47 -17.32
N THR A 195 -39.50 0.19 -17.66
CA THR A 195 -40.42 -0.88 -17.26
C THR A 195 -39.70 -1.90 -16.40
N VAL A 196 -40.42 -2.51 -15.49
CA VAL A 196 -39.87 -3.58 -14.64
C VAL A 196 -40.68 -4.86 -14.81
N VAL A 197 -39.99 -5.99 -14.68
CA VAL A 197 -40.59 -7.32 -14.76
C VAL A 197 -40.61 -7.96 -13.40
N LEU A 198 -41.70 -8.62 -13.06
CA LEU A 198 -41.90 -9.32 -11.81
C LEU A 198 -42.58 -10.67 -12.07
N CYS A 199 -42.10 -11.72 -11.38
CA CYS A 199 -42.70 -13.05 -11.45
C CYS A 199 -43.24 -13.45 -10.06
N ASN A 200 -44.53 -13.72 -9.99
CA ASN A 200 -45.19 -14.14 -8.75
C ASN A 200 -46.18 -15.27 -9.05
N ASN A 201 -46.08 -16.37 -8.29
CA ASN A 201 -46.91 -17.55 -8.44
C ASN A 201 -47.13 -18.01 -9.90
N GLY A 202 -46.05 -17.98 -10.67
CA GLY A 202 -46.04 -18.38 -12.06
C GLY A 202 -46.51 -17.31 -13.07
N VAL A 203 -47.04 -16.19 -12.62
CA VAL A 203 -47.46 -15.08 -13.47
C VAL A 203 -46.32 -14.07 -13.65
N VAL A 204 -45.89 -13.83 -14.87
CA VAL A 204 -44.87 -12.86 -15.24
C VAL A 204 -45.53 -11.58 -15.75
N SER A 205 -45.32 -10.49 -15.02
CA SER A 205 -45.94 -9.20 -15.31
C SER A 205 -44.88 -8.12 -15.60
N GLU A 206 -45.10 -7.38 -16.71
CA GLU A 206 -44.35 -6.16 -17.04
C GLU A 206 -45.12 -4.94 -16.54
N PHE A 207 -44.50 -4.10 -15.70
CA PHE A 207 -45.11 -2.87 -15.18
C PHE A 207 -44.52 -1.66 -15.91
N SER A 208 -45.41 -0.74 -16.27
CA SER A 208 -45.10 0.52 -16.93
C SER A 208 -45.98 1.67 -16.43
N VAL A 209 -45.53 2.92 -16.64
CA VAL A 209 -46.33 4.09 -16.30
C VAL A 209 -47.10 4.53 -17.52
N LYS A 210 -48.47 4.57 -17.39
CA LYS A 210 -49.38 5.15 -18.37
C LYS A 210 -50.36 6.07 -17.69
N ASN A 211 -50.52 7.29 -18.19
CA ASN A 211 -51.46 8.30 -17.64
C ASN A 211 -51.29 8.50 -16.13
N ASN A 212 -50.03 8.60 -15.66
CA ASN A 212 -49.64 8.75 -14.26
C ASN A 212 -50.17 7.60 -13.33
N LYS A 213 -50.29 6.40 -13.87
CA LYS A 213 -50.66 5.18 -13.12
C LYS A 213 -49.78 4.03 -13.52
N LEU A 214 -49.50 3.13 -12.59
CA LEU A 214 -48.84 1.86 -12.89
C LEU A 214 -49.84 0.90 -13.55
N VAL A 215 -49.43 0.33 -14.68
CA VAL A 215 -50.21 -0.63 -15.43
C VAL A 215 -49.39 -1.91 -15.62
N ALA A 216 -49.98 -3.03 -15.25
CA ALA A 216 -49.43 -4.36 -15.46
C ALA A 216 -49.84 -4.91 -16.84
N ARG A 217 -48.91 -5.59 -17.49
CA ARG A 217 -49.13 -6.38 -18.67
C ARG A 217 -48.62 -7.81 -18.41
N ASP A 218 -49.51 -8.78 -18.54
CA ASP A 218 -49.15 -10.19 -18.46
C ASP A 218 -48.31 -10.57 -19.70
N ILE A 219 -47.10 -11.10 -19.41
CA ILE A 219 -46.17 -11.61 -20.42
C ILE A 219 -45.81 -13.09 -20.19
N SER A 220 -46.58 -13.79 -19.37
CA SER A 220 -46.33 -15.20 -18.97
C SER A 220 -46.23 -16.12 -20.19
N SER A 221 -46.98 -15.82 -21.27
CA SER A 221 -47.00 -16.61 -22.53
C SER A 221 -45.63 -16.67 -23.23
N MET A 222 -44.69 -15.77 -22.87
CA MET A 222 -43.30 -15.78 -23.39
C MET A 222 -42.46 -16.89 -22.76
N PHE A 223 -42.87 -17.44 -21.63
CA PHE A 223 -42.14 -18.42 -20.86
C PHE A 223 -42.79 -19.81 -20.92
N PRO A 224 -42.08 -20.89 -20.55
CA PRO A 224 -42.72 -22.15 -20.17
C PRO A 224 -43.67 -21.95 -19.00
N PRO A 225 -44.59 -22.90 -18.73
CA PRO A 225 -45.43 -22.81 -17.53
C PRO A 225 -44.63 -22.66 -16.27
N LEU A 226 -44.86 -21.61 -15.49
CA LEU A 226 -44.16 -21.30 -14.22
C LEU A 226 -45.01 -21.54 -13.00
N ASP A 227 -45.93 -22.48 -13.03
CA ASP A 227 -46.94 -22.73 -12.00
C ASP A 227 -46.35 -22.83 -10.58
N GLY A 228 -46.86 -21.97 -9.71
CA GLY A 228 -46.44 -21.91 -8.30
C GLY A 228 -45.01 -21.45 -8.04
N ARG A 229 -44.32 -20.89 -9.03
CA ARG A 229 -42.91 -20.42 -8.92
C ARG A 229 -42.84 -18.95 -8.59
N TYR A 230 -41.80 -18.60 -7.86
CA TYR A 230 -41.44 -17.23 -7.46
C TYR A 230 -40.05 -16.93 -7.96
N ALA A 231 -39.80 -15.71 -8.45
CA ALA A 231 -38.52 -15.29 -8.95
C ALA A 231 -37.63 -14.69 -7.85
N GLY A 232 -36.43 -15.24 -7.66
CA GLY A 232 -35.37 -14.65 -6.85
C GLY A 232 -34.60 -13.55 -7.59
N ALA A 233 -34.39 -13.70 -8.91
CA ALA A 233 -33.74 -12.72 -9.75
C ALA A 233 -34.27 -12.74 -11.18
N ILE A 234 -34.20 -11.62 -11.87
CA ILE A 234 -34.58 -11.49 -13.30
C ILE A 234 -33.55 -10.61 -13.97
N ILE A 235 -33.02 -11.03 -15.12
CA ILE A 235 -32.11 -10.21 -15.94
C ILE A 235 -32.41 -10.33 -17.43
N SER A 236 -31.92 -9.37 -18.23
CA SER A 236 -31.86 -9.44 -19.66
C SER A 236 -30.48 -9.91 -20.14
N TYR A 237 -30.45 -10.97 -20.90
CA TYR A 237 -29.21 -11.49 -21.45
C TYR A 237 -29.46 -12.09 -22.86
N HIS A 238 -28.66 -11.72 -23.88
CA HIS A 238 -28.83 -12.08 -25.29
C HIS A 238 -30.22 -11.84 -25.81
N GLY A 239 -30.88 -10.72 -25.47
CA GLY A 239 -32.23 -10.39 -25.90
C GLY A 239 -33.34 -11.27 -25.32
N LYS A 240 -33.00 -12.17 -24.40
CA LYS A 240 -33.92 -12.99 -23.62
C LYS A 240 -34.09 -12.42 -22.21
N ILE A 241 -35.28 -12.56 -21.65
CA ILE A 241 -35.54 -12.33 -20.22
C ILE A 241 -35.29 -13.66 -19.50
N TRP A 242 -34.36 -13.68 -18.54
CA TRP A 242 -34.04 -14.83 -17.74
C TRP A 242 -34.64 -14.67 -16.34
N ILE A 243 -35.32 -15.70 -15.85
CA ILE A 243 -35.99 -15.72 -14.55
C ILE A 243 -35.41 -16.84 -13.71
N ALA A 244 -34.77 -16.50 -12.63
CA ALA A 244 -34.30 -17.39 -11.58
C ALA A 244 -35.48 -17.66 -10.62
N THR A 245 -35.78 -18.94 -10.38
CA THR A 245 -36.91 -19.31 -9.54
C THR A 245 -36.51 -20.29 -8.43
N ASN A 246 -37.40 -20.49 -7.47
CA ASN A 246 -37.26 -21.54 -6.46
C ASN A 246 -37.39 -22.98 -7.02
N ARG A 247 -37.62 -23.17 -8.34
CA ARG A 247 -37.70 -24.47 -9.02
C ARG A 247 -37.13 -24.40 -10.43
N GLY A 248 -35.88 -23.94 -10.58
CA GLY A 248 -35.16 -23.89 -11.82
C GLY A 248 -35.00 -22.50 -12.41
N LEU A 249 -34.35 -22.45 -13.57
CA LEU A 249 -34.07 -21.26 -14.36
C LEU A 249 -34.83 -21.32 -15.70
N PHE A 250 -35.41 -20.21 -16.08
CA PHE A 250 -36.27 -20.11 -17.28
C PHE A 250 -35.93 -18.87 -18.08
N ASN A 251 -36.22 -18.92 -19.39
CA ASN A 251 -36.09 -17.70 -20.21
C ASN A 251 -37.24 -17.52 -21.21
N SER A 252 -37.35 -16.31 -21.77
CA SER A 252 -38.40 -15.91 -22.70
C SER A 252 -38.30 -16.60 -24.07
N ALA A 253 -37.25 -17.37 -24.36
CA ALA A 253 -37.19 -18.27 -25.53
C ALA A 253 -37.72 -19.68 -25.20
N LYS A 254 -38.41 -19.84 -24.09
CA LYS A 254 -39.02 -21.10 -23.61
C LYS A 254 -38.00 -22.20 -23.23
N GLN A 255 -36.75 -21.82 -22.97
CA GLN A 255 -35.75 -22.72 -22.41
C GLN A 255 -35.92 -22.84 -20.90
N GLN A 256 -35.63 -24.04 -20.39
CA GLN A 256 -35.71 -24.35 -18.94
C GLN A 256 -34.55 -25.20 -18.53
N TYR A 257 -34.04 -24.91 -17.31
CA TYR A 257 -32.92 -25.59 -16.70
C TYR A 257 -33.31 -26.04 -15.30
N HIS A 258 -33.10 -27.28 -15.00
CA HIS A 258 -33.45 -27.93 -13.73
C HIS A 258 -32.28 -28.71 -13.17
N CYS A 259 -32.31 -29.03 -11.88
CA CYS A 259 -31.39 -29.98 -11.30
C CYS A 259 -31.76 -31.40 -11.76
N SER A 260 -30.82 -32.13 -12.31
CA SER A 260 -30.99 -33.52 -12.72
C SER A 260 -29.64 -34.25 -12.63
N ALA A 261 -29.64 -35.55 -12.84
CA ALA A 261 -28.40 -36.37 -12.82
C ALA A 261 -27.63 -36.27 -14.15
N THR A 262 -27.93 -35.34 -15.03
CA THR A 262 -27.25 -35.17 -16.33
C THR A 262 -26.14 -34.11 -16.25
N ASP A 263 -25.11 -34.20 -17.08
CA ASP A 263 -23.96 -33.28 -17.10
C ASP A 263 -24.30 -31.83 -17.53
N HIS A 264 -25.50 -31.58 -18.06
CA HIS A 264 -25.98 -30.27 -18.49
C HIS A 264 -27.13 -29.77 -17.60
N SER A 265 -27.06 -30.00 -16.30
CA SER A 265 -28.11 -29.65 -15.35
C SER A 265 -27.59 -28.63 -14.33
N LEU A 266 -28.50 -27.93 -13.66
CA LEU A 266 -28.14 -27.08 -12.51
C LEU A 266 -27.71 -27.94 -11.32
N GLN A 267 -26.82 -27.39 -10.47
CA GLN A 267 -26.43 -28.04 -9.21
C GLN A 267 -27.57 -28.10 -8.19
N HIS A 268 -28.52 -27.16 -8.26
CA HIS A 268 -29.66 -27.09 -7.34
C HIS A 268 -30.90 -26.46 -8.00
N GLU A 269 -32.10 -26.91 -7.55
CA GLU A 269 -33.36 -26.37 -8.06
C GLU A 269 -33.62 -24.90 -7.68
N VAL A 270 -33.20 -24.48 -6.49
CA VAL A 270 -33.40 -23.10 -6.05
C VAL A 270 -32.31 -22.23 -6.63
N VAL A 271 -32.70 -21.31 -7.50
CA VAL A 271 -31.85 -20.30 -8.11
C VAL A 271 -32.12 -18.97 -7.43
N THR A 272 -31.10 -18.35 -6.84
CA THR A 272 -31.22 -17.18 -5.98
C THR A 272 -30.84 -15.88 -6.70
N SER A 273 -29.86 -15.94 -7.57
CA SER A 273 -29.26 -14.73 -8.18
C SER A 273 -28.73 -15.00 -9.59
N LEU A 274 -28.62 -13.95 -10.39
CA LEU A 274 -28.13 -13.98 -11.77
C LEU A 274 -27.17 -12.81 -12.01
N ALA A 275 -26.09 -13.05 -12.75
CA ALA A 275 -25.19 -12.01 -13.25
C ALA A 275 -24.60 -12.42 -14.60
N VAL A 276 -24.07 -11.46 -15.35
CA VAL A 276 -23.36 -11.71 -16.60
C VAL A 276 -21.89 -11.38 -16.44
N THR A 277 -21.02 -12.33 -16.82
CA THR A 277 -19.58 -12.14 -16.76
C THR A 277 -19.09 -11.21 -17.88
N PRO A 278 -17.90 -10.60 -17.74
CA PRO A 278 -17.31 -9.78 -18.80
C PRO A 278 -17.03 -10.55 -20.09
N ASP A 279 -16.78 -11.86 -20.01
CA ASP A 279 -16.58 -12.77 -21.15
C ASP A 279 -17.90 -13.39 -21.67
N ASP A 280 -19.04 -12.72 -21.39
CA ASP A 280 -20.35 -13.03 -21.95
C ASP A 280 -20.90 -14.41 -21.59
N LYS A 281 -20.73 -14.83 -20.31
CA LYS A 281 -21.35 -16.03 -19.73
C LYS A 281 -22.37 -15.63 -18.67
N LEU A 282 -23.41 -16.46 -18.52
CA LEU A 282 -24.43 -16.29 -17.48
C LEU A 282 -24.02 -17.02 -16.21
N LEU A 283 -23.86 -16.27 -15.11
CA LEU A 283 -23.71 -16.82 -13.77
C LEU A 283 -25.07 -17.03 -13.12
N VAL A 284 -25.24 -18.21 -12.55
CA VAL A 284 -26.48 -18.66 -11.89
C VAL A 284 -26.17 -19.07 -10.47
N GLY A 285 -26.51 -18.24 -9.50
CA GLY A 285 -26.33 -18.53 -8.08
C GLY A 285 -27.40 -19.50 -7.57
N THR A 286 -26.97 -20.54 -6.87
CA THR A 286 -27.85 -21.57 -6.30
C THR A 286 -27.52 -21.85 -4.84
N LEU A 287 -28.32 -22.65 -4.16
CA LEU A 287 -28.01 -23.12 -2.81
C LEU A 287 -26.92 -24.23 -2.78
N CYS A 288 -26.32 -24.57 -3.93
CA CYS A 288 -25.24 -25.56 -4.02
C CYS A 288 -23.99 -25.02 -4.76
N GLY A 289 -23.91 -23.71 -4.96
CA GLY A 289 -22.81 -23.07 -5.66
C GLY A 289 -23.29 -22.20 -6.81
N VAL A 290 -22.39 -21.90 -7.74
CA VAL A 290 -22.63 -21.11 -8.94
C VAL A 290 -22.52 -22.01 -10.17
N ASP A 291 -23.56 -22.01 -11.02
CA ASP A 291 -23.54 -22.59 -12.34
C ASP A 291 -23.17 -21.52 -13.37
N ILE A 292 -22.31 -21.83 -14.31
CA ILE A 292 -21.81 -20.93 -15.34
C ILE A 292 -22.31 -21.42 -16.70
N ILE A 293 -23.27 -20.72 -17.27
CA ILE A 293 -23.92 -21.13 -18.51
C ILE A 293 -23.34 -20.37 -19.69
N ASN A 294 -22.88 -21.10 -20.69
CA ASN A 294 -22.63 -20.55 -22.03
C ASN A 294 -23.89 -20.69 -22.88
N ASP A 295 -24.65 -19.60 -23.05
CA ASP A 295 -25.93 -19.62 -23.82
C ASP A 295 -25.74 -19.97 -25.31
N LYS A 296 -24.52 -19.87 -25.88
CA LYS A 296 -24.22 -20.18 -27.27
C LYS A 296 -24.00 -21.69 -27.49
N THR A 297 -23.31 -22.35 -26.54
CA THR A 297 -22.97 -23.78 -26.63
C THR A 297 -23.92 -24.66 -25.84
N GLY A 298 -24.61 -24.11 -24.84
CA GLY A 298 -25.44 -24.83 -23.88
C GLY A 298 -24.64 -25.58 -22.82
N GLU A 299 -23.32 -25.36 -22.74
CA GLU A 299 -22.46 -25.94 -21.70
C GLU A 299 -22.69 -25.28 -20.35
N ILE A 300 -22.66 -26.07 -19.29
CA ILE A 300 -22.77 -25.62 -17.90
C ILE A 300 -21.53 -26.07 -17.15
N GLU A 301 -20.81 -25.12 -16.59
CA GLU A 301 -19.68 -25.38 -15.67
C GLU A 301 -20.18 -25.21 -14.22
N HIS A 302 -19.69 -26.07 -13.31
CA HIS A 302 -20.06 -26.01 -11.90
C HIS A 302 -18.94 -25.44 -11.06
N TRP A 303 -19.24 -24.49 -10.18
CA TRP A 303 -18.30 -23.88 -9.26
C TRP A 303 -18.89 -23.82 -7.85
N ASN A 304 -18.21 -24.48 -6.90
CA ASN A 304 -18.67 -24.61 -5.52
C ASN A 304 -17.51 -24.67 -4.50
N SER A 305 -17.79 -24.87 -3.24
CA SER A 305 -16.76 -24.92 -2.17
C SER A 305 -15.84 -26.17 -2.24
N SER A 306 -16.18 -27.17 -3.04
CA SER A 306 -15.36 -28.37 -3.27
C SER A 306 -14.54 -28.27 -4.57
N SER A 307 -14.64 -27.17 -5.30
CA SER A 307 -13.89 -26.97 -6.54
C SER A 307 -12.38 -26.98 -6.26
N ALA A 308 -11.63 -27.76 -7.07
CA ALA A 308 -10.19 -27.94 -6.86
C ALA A 308 -9.37 -26.62 -7.06
N VAL A 309 -9.90 -25.72 -7.87
CA VAL A 309 -9.27 -24.41 -8.15
C VAL A 309 -10.20 -23.31 -7.70
N ASN A 310 -9.69 -22.44 -6.83
CA ASN A 310 -10.41 -21.27 -6.36
C ASN A 310 -11.83 -21.60 -5.84
N PRO A 311 -11.98 -22.42 -4.80
CA PRO A 311 -13.28 -22.82 -4.27
C PRO A 311 -14.10 -21.60 -3.81
N LEU A 312 -15.42 -21.72 -3.79
CA LEU A 312 -16.29 -20.73 -3.13
C LEU A 312 -16.09 -20.78 -1.60
N SER A 313 -16.30 -19.63 -0.95
CA SER A 313 -16.32 -19.55 0.52
C SER A 313 -17.46 -20.36 1.16
N SER A 314 -18.56 -20.50 0.45
CA SER A 314 -19.75 -21.29 0.83
C SER A 314 -20.58 -21.62 -0.40
N ASN A 315 -21.35 -22.71 -0.33
CA ASN A 315 -22.28 -23.13 -1.40
C ASN A 315 -23.61 -22.36 -1.41
N PHE A 316 -24.00 -21.79 -0.28
CA PHE A 316 -25.28 -21.07 -0.17
C PHE A 316 -25.13 -19.66 -0.75
N VAL A 317 -25.34 -19.53 -2.07
CA VAL A 317 -25.20 -18.24 -2.80
C VAL A 317 -26.47 -17.43 -2.67
N ASN A 318 -26.37 -16.20 -2.15
CA ASN A 318 -27.47 -15.24 -2.05
C ASN A 318 -27.46 -14.21 -3.17
N SER A 319 -26.29 -13.68 -3.50
CA SER A 319 -26.14 -12.63 -4.49
C SER A 319 -24.96 -12.84 -5.41
N LEU A 320 -25.11 -12.37 -6.64
CA LEU A 320 -24.08 -12.31 -7.68
C LEU A 320 -24.00 -10.88 -8.19
N PHE A 321 -22.79 -10.34 -8.23
CA PHE A 321 -22.52 -9.02 -8.78
C PHE A 321 -21.31 -9.11 -9.71
N ALA A 322 -21.45 -8.64 -10.95
CA ALA A 322 -20.37 -8.62 -11.93
C ALA A 322 -20.29 -7.25 -12.59
N LYS A 323 -19.17 -6.57 -12.42
CA LYS A 323 -18.94 -5.25 -13.02
C LYS A 323 -17.43 -4.99 -13.11
N ASN A 324 -17.00 -4.20 -14.10
CA ASN A 324 -15.61 -3.80 -14.31
C ASN A 324 -14.63 -4.97 -14.33
N GLY A 325 -15.02 -6.09 -14.94
CA GLY A 325 -14.17 -7.28 -15.02
C GLY A 325 -14.12 -8.14 -13.76
N GLN A 326 -14.76 -7.73 -12.67
CA GLN A 326 -14.76 -8.43 -11.38
C GLN A 326 -16.09 -9.16 -11.17
N ILE A 327 -16.01 -10.26 -10.41
CA ILE A 327 -17.18 -11.05 -10.03
C ILE A 327 -17.18 -11.17 -8.50
N TRP A 328 -18.33 -10.92 -7.90
CA TRP A 328 -18.54 -10.97 -6.47
C TRP A 328 -19.68 -11.95 -6.17
N VAL A 329 -19.44 -12.87 -5.26
CA VAL A 329 -20.41 -13.88 -4.86
C VAL A 329 -20.68 -13.71 -3.37
N GLY A 330 -21.85 -13.19 -3.04
CA GLY A 330 -22.33 -13.08 -1.67
C GLY A 330 -22.94 -14.40 -1.23
N THR A 331 -22.57 -14.89 -0.05
CA THR A 331 -23.00 -16.17 0.48
C THR A 331 -23.62 -16.01 1.87
N GLU A 332 -24.39 -17.01 2.30
CA GLU A 332 -25.04 -17.01 3.61
C GLU A 332 -24.05 -17.20 4.77
N THR A 333 -23.03 -18.03 4.61
CA THR A 333 -22.16 -18.46 5.72
C THR A 333 -20.69 -18.14 5.54
N GLY A 334 -20.24 -17.86 4.31
CA GLY A 334 -18.83 -17.68 3.95
C GLY A 334 -18.40 -16.24 3.69
N GLY A 335 -19.32 -15.27 3.82
CA GLY A 335 -19.05 -13.88 3.42
C GLY A 335 -19.14 -13.70 1.91
N VAL A 336 -18.24 -12.93 1.34
CA VAL A 336 -18.17 -12.66 -0.09
C VAL A 336 -16.93 -13.30 -0.69
N THR A 337 -17.10 -14.09 -1.75
CA THR A 337 -16.00 -14.52 -2.62
C THR A 337 -15.85 -13.52 -3.75
N LYS A 338 -14.71 -12.86 -3.82
CA LYS A 338 -14.35 -11.89 -4.86
C LYS A 338 -13.38 -12.51 -5.85
N LEU A 339 -13.68 -12.39 -7.14
CA LEU A 339 -12.83 -12.78 -8.24
C LEU A 339 -12.37 -11.55 -9.01
N ALA A 340 -11.06 -11.39 -9.11
CA ALA A 340 -10.42 -10.36 -9.91
C ALA A 340 -9.66 -11.01 -11.07
N PRO A 341 -9.73 -10.51 -12.30
CA PRO A 341 -8.99 -11.07 -13.42
C PRO A 341 -7.50 -11.11 -13.13
N ARG A 342 -6.85 -12.21 -13.49
CA ARG A 342 -5.39 -12.31 -13.33
C ARG A 342 -4.70 -11.37 -14.30
N GLN A 343 -3.74 -10.62 -13.80
CA GLN A 343 -2.90 -9.74 -14.62
C GLN A 343 -1.83 -10.53 -15.35
N LEU A 344 -1.32 -11.59 -14.72
CA LEU A 344 -0.36 -12.49 -15.31
C LEU A 344 -1.06 -13.76 -15.79
N GLN A 345 -0.81 -14.13 -17.02
CA GLN A 345 -1.17 -15.46 -17.52
C GLN A 345 -0.05 -16.42 -17.11
N LEU A 346 -0.34 -17.30 -16.16
CA LEU A 346 0.62 -18.24 -15.58
C LEU A 346 0.15 -19.66 -15.83
N GLU A 347 1.06 -20.54 -16.23
CA GLU A 347 0.88 -21.98 -16.24
C GLU A 347 1.68 -22.60 -15.08
N PHE A 348 1.05 -23.57 -14.36
CA PHE A 348 1.63 -24.15 -13.17
C PHE A 348 1.97 -25.62 -13.38
N TYR A 349 3.18 -26.00 -12.96
CA TYR A 349 3.67 -27.36 -12.94
C TYR A 349 3.94 -27.75 -11.49
N ARG A 350 3.08 -28.61 -10.96
CA ARG A 350 3.12 -29.08 -9.55
C ARG A 350 3.31 -30.58 -9.50
N HIS A 351 3.74 -31.04 -8.35
CA HIS A 351 3.63 -32.46 -8.02
C HIS A 351 2.16 -32.84 -7.79
N ASP A 352 1.76 -33.95 -8.41
CA ASP A 352 0.46 -34.60 -8.20
C ASP A 352 0.72 -36.11 -8.00
N ALA A 353 0.50 -36.60 -6.78
CA ALA A 353 0.74 -37.96 -6.42
C ALA A 353 -0.13 -38.96 -7.24
N SER A 354 -1.23 -38.51 -7.81
CA SER A 354 -2.11 -39.33 -8.68
C SER A 354 -1.64 -39.39 -10.13
N ASN A 355 -0.72 -38.47 -10.53
CA ASN A 355 -0.20 -38.37 -11.90
C ASN A 355 1.31 -38.61 -11.92
N PRO A 356 1.77 -39.83 -12.33
CA PRO A 356 3.20 -40.15 -12.42
C PRO A 356 3.99 -39.32 -13.41
N GLY A 357 3.32 -38.62 -14.32
CA GLY A 357 3.95 -37.69 -15.26
C GLY A 357 4.00 -36.23 -14.76
N SER A 358 3.53 -35.94 -13.53
CA SER A 358 3.65 -34.62 -12.94
C SER A 358 5.09 -34.33 -12.52
N LEU A 359 5.40 -33.07 -12.22
CA LEU A 359 6.72 -32.67 -11.69
C LEU A 359 7.02 -33.46 -10.40
N SER A 360 8.29 -33.82 -10.19
CA SER A 360 8.74 -34.38 -8.91
C SER A 360 8.42 -33.46 -7.74
N PRO A 361 8.21 -33.99 -6.52
CA PRO A 361 7.92 -33.17 -5.35
C PRO A 361 9.06 -32.23 -4.99
N ASN A 362 8.74 -31.28 -4.08
CA ASN A 362 9.63 -30.28 -3.48
C ASN A 362 10.04 -29.11 -4.40
N ALA A 363 10.89 -28.24 -3.84
CA ALA A 363 11.30 -27.02 -4.47
C ALA A 363 12.10 -27.21 -5.75
N VAL A 364 11.84 -26.36 -6.73
CA VAL A 364 12.61 -26.30 -7.99
C VAL A 364 13.84 -25.41 -7.80
N ASN A 365 15.01 -26.04 -7.80
CA ASN A 365 16.29 -25.43 -7.42
C ASN A 365 17.22 -25.16 -8.59
N ALA A 366 16.98 -25.79 -9.74
CA ALA A 366 17.80 -25.58 -10.94
C ALA A 366 16.97 -25.79 -12.21
N MET A 367 17.23 -25.00 -13.23
CA MET A 367 16.58 -25.14 -14.52
C MET A 367 17.57 -24.87 -15.66
N TYR A 368 17.40 -25.62 -16.76
CA TYR A 368 18.15 -25.42 -17.99
C TYR A 368 17.22 -25.64 -19.21
N ALA A 369 17.17 -24.66 -20.08
CA ALA A 369 16.45 -24.78 -21.36
C ALA A 369 17.42 -25.22 -22.44
N ALA A 370 17.26 -26.44 -22.94
CA ALA A 370 18.11 -26.98 -23.98
C ALA A 370 17.76 -26.36 -25.37
N PRO A 371 18.72 -26.35 -26.34
CA PRO A 371 18.49 -25.77 -27.65
C PRO A 371 17.38 -26.43 -28.47
N ASP A 372 17.06 -27.70 -28.22
CA ASP A 372 15.94 -28.43 -28.83
C ASP A 372 14.58 -28.05 -28.23
N GLY A 373 14.57 -27.19 -27.20
CA GLY A 373 13.37 -26.75 -26.47
C GLY A 373 12.99 -27.61 -25.28
N THR A 374 13.75 -28.69 -24.99
CA THR A 374 13.55 -29.50 -23.78
C THR A 374 13.91 -28.67 -22.54
N LEU A 375 13.02 -28.67 -21.56
CA LEU A 375 13.25 -28.03 -20.27
C LEU A 375 13.72 -29.05 -19.25
N TRP A 376 14.91 -28.86 -18.69
CA TRP A 376 15.48 -29.65 -17.61
C TRP A 376 15.27 -28.98 -16.27
N VAL A 377 14.72 -29.68 -15.29
CA VAL A 377 14.31 -29.14 -14.00
C VAL A 377 14.86 -29.99 -12.87
N GLY A 378 15.70 -29.40 -12.07
CA GLY A 378 16.27 -30.02 -10.86
C GLY A 378 15.42 -29.64 -9.63
N THR A 379 15.05 -30.61 -8.82
CA THR A 379 14.30 -30.45 -7.58
C THR A 379 15.12 -30.86 -6.37
N VAL A 380 14.75 -30.35 -5.22
CA VAL A 380 15.31 -30.75 -3.92
C VAL A 380 14.75 -32.10 -3.58
N GLU A 381 15.62 -33.12 -3.42
CA GLU A 381 15.29 -34.51 -3.11
C GLU A 381 14.40 -35.26 -4.13
N GLY A 382 13.89 -34.60 -5.17
CA GLY A 382 13.05 -35.22 -6.20
C GLY A 382 13.78 -35.61 -7.49
N GLY A 383 15.07 -35.30 -7.59
CA GLY A 383 15.91 -35.66 -8.75
C GLY A 383 15.88 -34.63 -9.88
N LEU A 384 16.30 -35.07 -11.06
CA LEU A 384 16.27 -34.33 -12.30
C LEU A 384 15.03 -34.71 -13.11
N ASN A 385 14.37 -33.71 -13.70
CA ASN A 385 13.18 -33.90 -14.51
C ASN A 385 13.41 -33.31 -15.91
N SER A 386 12.81 -33.88 -16.94
CA SER A 386 12.78 -33.29 -18.29
C SER A 386 11.35 -33.15 -18.80
N LEU A 387 11.06 -32.00 -19.40
CA LEU A 387 9.79 -31.68 -20.07
C LEU A 387 10.10 -31.45 -21.56
N ALA A 388 9.50 -32.27 -22.43
CA ALA A 388 9.63 -32.11 -23.87
C ALA A 388 8.93 -30.83 -24.34
N PRO A 389 9.34 -30.22 -25.47
CA PRO A 389 8.71 -29.02 -26.01
C PRO A 389 7.19 -29.19 -26.24
N GLY A 390 6.37 -28.37 -25.61
CA GLY A 390 4.90 -28.45 -25.67
C GLY A 390 4.29 -29.65 -24.92
N GLY A 391 5.11 -30.45 -24.23
CA GLY A 391 4.68 -31.55 -23.38
C GLY A 391 4.07 -31.10 -22.08
N LYS A 392 3.29 -31.96 -21.44
CA LYS A 392 2.73 -31.74 -20.10
C LYS A 392 3.26 -32.74 -19.08
N ASN A 393 3.90 -33.84 -19.56
CA ASN A 393 4.40 -34.90 -18.72
C ASN A 393 5.93 -34.80 -18.59
N PHE A 394 6.40 -34.96 -17.36
CA PHE A 394 7.82 -35.02 -17.04
C PHE A 394 8.35 -36.47 -17.08
N THR A 395 9.61 -36.58 -17.48
CA THR A 395 10.39 -37.79 -17.29
C THR A 395 11.32 -37.56 -16.11
N HIS A 396 11.41 -38.50 -15.20
CA HIS A 396 12.14 -38.43 -13.94
C HIS A 396 13.44 -39.24 -13.95
N TYR A 397 14.53 -38.60 -13.48
CA TYR A 397 15.84 -39.20 -13.31
C TYR A 397 16.26 -39.07 -11.86
N THR A 398 16.43 -40.20 -11.20
CA THR A 398 16.75 -40.30 -9.77
C THR A 398 17.96 -41.21 -9.53
N THR A 399 18.45 -41.24 -8.34
CA THR A 399 19.52 -42.19 -7.92
C THR A 399 19.14 -43.67 -8.17
N ALA A 400 17.86 -43.99 -8.21
CA ALA A 400 17.34 -45.33 -8.39
C ALA A 400 17.31 -45.80 -9.87
N ASN A 401 17.19 -44.87 -10.84
CA ASN A 401 16.90 -45.20 -12.22
C ASN A 401 17.86 -44.67 -13.26
N SER A 402 18.82 -43.79 -12.90
CA SER A 402 19.59 -43.03 -13.91
C SER A 402 21.10 -42.95 -13.64
N GLY A 403 21.59 -43.30 -12.50
CA GLY A 403 22.97 -43.08 -12.07
C GLY A 403 23.23 -41.66 -11.57
N LEU A 404 22.19 -40.87 -11.33
CA LEU A 404 22.29 -39.57 -10.64
C LEU A 404 22.89 -39.81 -9.23
N PRO A 405 23.95 -39.09 -8.81
CA PRO A 405 24.64 -39.40 -7.56
C PRO A 405 23.85 -38.96 -6.31
N HIS A 406 22.97 -37.96 -6.45
CA HIS A 406 22.09 -37.48 -5.37
C HIS A 406 20.83 -36.84 -5.94
N ASN A 407 19.67 -37.00 -5.26
CA ASN A 407 18.38 -36.48 -5.74
C ASN A 407 18.20 -34.97 -5.54
N SER A 408 19.02 -34.32 -4.74
CA SER A 408 18.94 -32.82 -4.61
C SER A 408 19.79 -32.19 -5.68
N VAL A 409 19.17 -31.81 -6.81
CA VAL A 409 19.84 -31.16 -7.94
C VAL A 409 19.86 -29.64 -7.69
N SER A 410 21.05 -29.03 -7.67
CA SER A 410 21.25 -27.66 -7.24
C SER A 410 21.61 -26.67 -8.37
N THR A 411 22.25 -27.15 -9.43
CA THR A 411 22.65 -26.31 -10.56
C THR A 411 22.78 -27.10 -11.84
N LEU A 412 22.48 -26.49 -12.99
CA LEU A 412 22.52 -27.11 -14.31
C LEU A 412 23.22 -26.17 -15.30
N ALA A 413 24.12 -26.70 -16.12
CA ALA A 413 24.73 -26.00 -17.25
C ALA A 413 25.09 -26.97 -18.35
N ALA A 414 25.14 -26.53 -19.61
CA ALA A 414 25.61 -27.39 -20.71
C ALA A 414 26.95 -26.89 -21.26
N ASP A 415 27.77 -27.86 -21.77
CA ASP A 415 28.95 -27.57 -22.53
C ASP A 415 28.65 -27.52 -24.04
N ASN A 416 29.65 -27.11 -24.86
CA ASN A 416 29.55 -27.06 -26.31
C ASN A 416 29.58 -28.43 -27.00
N ARG A 417 29.79 -29.52 -26.24
CA ARG A 417 29.80 -30.91 -26.72
C ARG A 417 28.41 -31.56 -26.61
N GLY A 418 27.44 -30.82 -26.04
CA GLY A 418 26.07 -31.28 -25.84
C GLY A 418 25.89 -32.15 -24.60
N ASN A 419 26.74 -31.95 -23.58
CA ASN A 419 26.59 -32.60 -22.31
C ASN A 419 25.93 -31.62 -21.31
N LEU A 420 24.97 -32.11 -20.55
CA LEU A 420 24.40 -31.42 -19.40
C LEU A 420 25.22 -31.79 -18.15
N TRP A 421 25.78 -30.78 -17.53
CA TRP A 421 26.44 -30.84 -16.24
C TRP A 421 25.42 -30.62 -15.13
N ILE A 422 25.43 -31.48 -14.14
CA ILE A 422 24.46 -31.58 -13.07
C ILE A 422 25.18 -31.46 -11.75
N GLY A 423 24.94 -30.35 -11.03
CA GLY A 423 25.45 -30.19 -9.67
C GLY A 423 24.42 -30.69 -8.66
N THR A 424 24.90 -31.31 -7.59
CA THR A 424 24.03 -31.87 -6.52
C THR A 424 24.50 -31.44 -5.14
N TRP A 425 23.58 -31.45 -4.19
CA TRP A 425 23.88 -31.23 -2.78
C TRP A 425 24.21 -32.62 -2.13
N GLY A 426 25.45 -32.81 -1.77
CA GLY A 426 25.89 -33.98 -1.04
C GLY A 426 26.92 -34.88 -1.74
N THR A 427 26.89 -34.98 -3.07
CA THR A 427 27.79 -35.85 -3.82
C THR A 427 28.46 -35.24 -5.04
N GLY A 428 28.45 -33.94 -5.17
CA GLY A 428 29.16 -33.19 -6.21
C GLY A 428 28.45 -33.11 -7.56
N PHE A 429 29.20 -33.38 -8.62
CA PHE A 429 28.75 -33.14 -9.99
C PHE A 429 28.61 -34.44 -10.77
N ALA A 430 27.74 -34.42 -11.78
CA ALA A 430 27.59 -35.48 -12.76
C ALA A 430 27.39 -34.90 -14.15
N VAL A 431 27.55 -35.73 -15.17
CA VAL A 431 27.44 -35.38 -16.58
C VAL A 431 26.50 -36.33 -17.31
N MET A 432 25.63 -35.79 -18.15
CA MET A 432 24.71 -36.51 -19.00
C MET A 432 24.79 -36.02 -20.45
N ASN A 433 24.84 -36.89 -21.44
CA ASN A 433 24.75 -36.46 -22.85
C ASN A 433 23.30 -36.18 -23.21
N LEU A 434 23.00 -34.97 -23.70
CA LEU A 434 21.64 -34.53 -24.07
C LEU A 434 21.05 -35.31 -25.26
N LYS A 435 21.89 -35.95 -26.10
CA LYS A 435 21.44 -36.82 -27.21
C LYS A 435 21.07 -38.22 -26.77
N GLN A 436 21.52 -38.63 -25.59
CA GLN A 436 21.23 -39.95 -24.96
C GLN A 436 20.82 -39.75 -23.50
N PRO A 437 19.66 -39.14 -23.26
CA PRO A 437 19.21 -38.87 -21.91
C PRO A 437 18.95 -40.19 -21.15
N GLY A 438 19.24 -40.17 -19.84
CA GLY A 438 19.00 -41.28 -18.93
C GLY A 438 20.29 -41.96 -18.45
N LYS A 439 21.42 -41.80 -19.13
CA LYS A 439 22.72 -42.26 -18.61
C LYS A 439 23.46 -41.11 -17.98
N ILE A 440 23.36 -40.98 -16.66
CA ILE A 440 24.07 -39.95 -15.87
C ILE A 440 25.32 -40.59 -15.29
N THR A 441 26.46 -39.92 -15.47
CA THR A 441 27.75 -40.41 -14.98
C THR A 441 28.30 -39.43 -13.96
N PRO A 442 28.57 -39.86 -12.70
CA PRO A 442 29.20 -39.01 -11.69
C PRO A 442 30.59 -38.53 -12.17
N LEU A 443 30.90 -37.28 -11.89
CA LEU A 443 32.23 -36.74 -12.14
C LEU A 443 33.20 -37.28 -11.08
N VAL A 444 34.16 -38.04 -11.52
CA VAL A 444 35.24 -38.58 -10.67
C VAL A 444 36.50 -37.79 -10.93
N VAL A 445 37.07 -37.21 -9.89
CA VAL A 445 38.35 -36.48 -9.93
C VAL A 445 39.32 -37.16 -8.97
N ASP A 446 40.54 -36.64 -8.87
CA ASP A 446 41.52 -37.20 -7.90
C ASP A 446 41.02 -37.09 -6.45
N ALA A 447 41.53 -37.96 -5.58
CA ALA A 447 41.07 -38.06 -4.18
C ALA A 447 41.30 -36.77 -3.36
N GLN A 448 42.23 -35.91 -3.78
CA GLN A 448 42.51 -34.64 -3.10
C GLN A 448 41.38 -33.62 -3.30
N HIS A 449 40.77 -33.60 -4.48
CA HIS A 449 39.73 -32.64 -4.83
C HIS A 449 38.32 -33.15 -4.60
N GLN A 450 38.12 -34.49 -4.61
CA GLN A 450 36.77 -35.09 -4.58
C GLN A 450 35.90 -34.63 -3.41
N HIS A 451 36.47 -34.50 -2.21
CA HIS A 451 35.66 -34.10 -1.04
C HIS A 451 35.25 -32.63 -1.03
N PHE A 452 35.95 -31.73 -1.75
CA PHE A 452 35.61 -30.31 -1.88
C PHE A 452 34.48 -30.08 -2.89
N LEU A 453 34.11 -31.08 -3.67
CA LEU A 453 33.05 -31.01 -4.66
C LEU A 453 31.66 -31.36 -4.15
N ASN A 454 31.50 -31.75 -2.88
CA ASN A 454 30.27 -32.35 -2.37
C ASN A 454 29.03 -31.44 -2.45
N PHE A 455 29.18 -30.15 -2.30
CA PHE A 455 28.06 -29.19 -2.34
C PHE A 455 28.20 -28.26 -3.53
N ALA A 456 27.60 -28.64 -4.65
CA ALA A 456 27.60 -27.88 -5.86
C ALA A 456 26.62 -26.69 -5.74
N GLY A 457 27.10 -25.45 -5.93
CA GLY A 457 26.29 -24.22 -5.85
C GLY A 457 26.17 -23.50 -7.19
N ALA A 458 27.18 -23.61 -8.08
CA ALA A 458 27.17 -22.95 -9.38
C ALA A 458 27.93 -23.77 -10.44
N LEU A 459 27.50 -23.62 -11.69
CA LEU A 459 28.12 -24.15 -12.89
C LEU A 459 28.21 -23.10 -14.00
N ALA A 460 29.35 -22.97 -14.67
CA ALA A 460 29.46 -22.11 -15.83
C ALA A 460 30.45 -22.71 -16.85
N TYR A 461 30.01 -22.87 -18.10
CA TYR A 461 30.85 -23.32 -19.19
C TYR A 461 31.70 -22.17 -19.76
N ASP A 462 33.02 -22.32 -19.74
CA ASP A 462 33.99 -21.37 -20.31
C ASP A 462 34.31 -21.76 -21.79
N PRO A 463 33.72 -21.03 -22.74
CA PRO A 463 33.96 -21.32 -24.16
C PRO A 463 35.36 -20.88 -24.65
N ILE A 464 36.05 -20.02 -23.88
CA ILE A 464 37.39 -19.51 -24.26
C ILE A 464 38.45 -20.53 -23.90
N ASN A 465 38.32 -21.16 -22.73
CA ASN A 465 39.30 -22.13 -22.22
C ASN A 465 38.84 -23.57 -22.35
N ASP A 466 37.68 -23.85 -22.96
CA ASP A 466 37.07 -25.16 -23.14
C ASP A 466 37.00 -25.94 -21.82
N GLY A 467 36.40 -25.35 -20.82
CA GLY A 467 36.32 -25.94 -19.47
C GLY A 467 35.04 -25.57 -18.72
N MET A 468 34.86 -26.23 -17.61
CA MET A 468 33.70 -26.00 -16.71
C MET A 468 34.21 -25.42 -15.39
N TRP A 469 33.64 -24.27 -15.02
CA TRP A 469 33.81 -23.69 -13.70
C TRP A 469 32.83 -24.34 -12.73
N LEU A 470 33.35 -24.87 -11.63
CA LEU A 470 32.63 -25.60 -10.60
C LEU A 470 32.66 -24.80 -9.30
N GLY A 471 31.56 -24.12 -8.99
CA GLY A 471 31.39 -23.39 -7.75
C GLY A 471 30.83 -24.31 -6.65
N THR A 472 31.52 -24.37 -5.52
CA THR A 472 31.12 -25.21 -4.39
C THR A 472 31.07 -24.45 -3.09
N ASN A 473 30.64 -25.10 -2.01
CA ASN A 473 30.74 -24.51 -0.67
C ASN A 473 32.19 -24.28 -0.22
N ASP A 474 33.13 -25.06 -0.71
CA ASP A 474 34.54 -25.06 -0.26
C ASP A 474 35.45 -24.24 -1.17
N GLY A 475 35.01 -23.87 -2.39
CA GLY A 475 35.81 -23.08 -3.30
C GLY A 475 35.31 -23.04 -4.74
N LEU A 476 36.13 -22.46 -5.61
CA LEU A 476 35.91 -22.38 -7.04
C LEU A 476 36.97 -23.18 -7.78
N PHE A 477 36.56 -24.13 -8.59
CA PHE A 477 37.42 -25.05 -9.32
C PHE A 477 37.19 -24.88 -10.83
N PHE A 478 38.23 -25.18 -11.62
CA PHE A 478 38.15 -25.24 -13.06
C PHE A 478 38.45 -26.65 -13.57
N TYR A 479 37.51 -27.24 -14.30
CA TYR A 479 37.67 -28.54 -14.93
C TYR A 479 37.93 -28.37 -16.42
N ASP A 480 39.15 -28.69 -16.86
CA ASP A 480 39.58 -28.67 -18.25
C ASP A 480 38.98 -29.85 -19.01
N LEU A 481 38.10 -29.59 -19.98
CA LEU A 481 37.37 -30.62 -20.72
C LEU A 481 38.27 -31.38 -21.71
N LYS A 482 39.36 -30.77 -22.17
CA LYS A 482 40.29 -31.40 -23.10
C LYS A 482 41.23 -32.36 -22.40
N HIS A 483 41.74 -31.99 -21.22
CA HIS A 483 42.72 -32.76 -20.49
C HIS A 483 42.06 -33.63 -19.38
N GLN A 484 40.76 -33.45 -19.11
CA GLN A 484 40.01 -34.11 -18.06
C GLN A 484 40.67 -33.92 -16.67
N GLN A 485 41.17 -32.76 -16.39
CA GLN A 485 41.87 -32.40 -15.17
C GLN A 485 41.14 -31.27 -14.44
N ILE A 486 41.07 -31.40 -13.11
CA ILE A 486 40.59 -30.34 -12.26
C ILE A 486 41.76 -29.53 -11.72
N THR A 487 41.54 -28.22 -11.60
CA THR A 487 42.50 -27.29 -11.02
C THR A 487 41.81 -26.38 -10.03
N GLU A 488 42.57 -25.85 -9.08
CA GLU A 488 42.11 -24.94 -8.02
C GLU A 488 42.79 -23.57 -8.16
N PRO A 489 42.35 -22.70 -9.08
CA PRO A 489 43.00 -21.41 -9.33
C PRO A 489 43.06 -20.47 -8.11
N PHE A 490 42.24 -20.71 -7.10
CA PHE A 490 42.10 -19.86 -5.89
C PHE A 490 42.53 -20.59 -4.61
N LYS A 491 43.46 -21.54 -4.71
CA LYS A 491 43.93 -22.31 -3.57
C LYS A 491 44.37 -21.42 -2.40
N GLY A 492 43.79 -21.64 -1.24
CA GLY A 492 44.06 -20.87 -0.03
C GLY A 492 43.36 -19.50 0.07
N CYS A 493 42.54 -19.10 -0.91
CA CYS A 493 41.76 -17.89 -0.84
C CYS A 493 40.43 -18.17 -0.10
N LEU A 494 40.42 -17.88 1.20
CA LEU A 494 39.24 -18.14 2.07
C LEU A 494 37.98 -17.38 1.65
N ASN A 495 38.15 -16.29 0.88
CA ASN A 495 37.03 -15.44 0.45
C ASN A 495 36.24 -16.04 -0.74
N VAL A 496 36.81 -17.03 -1.44
CA VAL A 496 36.17 -17.69 -2.59
C VAL A 496 35.54 -19.01 -2.14
N ARG A 497 34.54 -18.91 -1.27
CA ARG A 497 33.77 -20.05 -0.71
C ARG A 497 32.28 -19.80 -0.81
N GLY A 498 31.47 -20.84 -0.68
CA GLY A 498 30.03 -20.77 -0.75
C GLY A 498 29.56 -20.15 -2.07
N CYS A 499 30.13 -20.65 -3.17
CA CYS A 499 29.89 -20.14 -4.51
C CYS A 499 28.47 -20.51 -4.97
N ILE A 500 27.62 -19.50 -5.15
CA ILE A 500 26.24 -19.66 -5.59
C ILE A 500 26.00 -18.67 -6.74
N GLY A 501 25.45 -19.18 -7.86
CA GLY A 501 25.23 -18.34 -9.03
C GLY A 501 26.50 -17.99 -9.79
N ALA A 502 26.44 -18.06 -11.11
CA ALA A 502 27.54 -17.74 -12.00
C ALA A 502 27.02 -17.13 -13.32
N LEU A 503 27.82 -16.26 -13.90
CA LEU A 503 27.55 -15.66 -15.22
C LEU A 503 28.85 -15.57 -16.01
N ILE A 504 28.89 -16.08 -17.24
CA ILE A 504 29.93 -15.71 -18.20
C ILE A 504 29.42 -14.58 -19.08
N THR A 505 30.09 -13.45 -18.99
CA THR A 505 29.73 -12.24 -19.72
C THR A 505 30.12 -12.30 -21.19
N LYS A 506 29.47 -11.51 -22.05
CA LYS A 506 29.78 -11.45 -23.49
C LYS A 506 31.19 -10.96 -23.80
N ASP A 507 31.83 -10.21 -22.91
CA ASP A 507 33.20 -9.70 -23.04
C ASP A 507 34.26 -10.69 -22.56
N GLY A 508 33.85 -11.84 -22.01
CA GLY A 508 34.74 -12.95 -21.63
C GLY A 508 35.25 -12.87 -20.19
N LYS A 509 34.37 -12.51 -19.27
CA LYS A 509 34.60 -12.58 -17.84
C LYS A 509 33.69 -13.60 -17.20
N LEU A 510 34.14 -14.27 -16.17
CA LEU A 510 33.31 -15.03 -15.24
C LEU A 510 33.00 -14.15 -14.03
N LEU A 511 31.72 -13.99 -13.71
CA LEU A 511 31.27 -13.45 -12.44
C LEU A 511 30.72 -14.61 -11.59
N MET A 512 31.20 -14.71 -10.36
CA MET A 512 30.79 -15.75 -9.43
C MET A 512 30.43 -15.12 -8.08
N GLY A 513 29.23 -15.42 -7.57
CA GLY A 513 28.80 -15.02 -6.25
C GLY A 513 29.42 -15.88 -5.16
N CYS A 514 29.91 -15.28 -4.10
CA CYS A 514 30.55 -15.94 -2.96
C CYS A 514 29.92 -15.43 -1.64
N VAL A 515 30.17 -16.11 -0.54
CA VAL A 515 29.62 -15.73 0.78
C VAL A 515 30.03 -14.31 1.21
N GLN A 516 31.21 -13.83 0.79
CA GLN A 516 31.74 -12.54 1.19
C GLN A 516 31.91 -11.55 0.02
N GLY A 517 31.03 -11.64 -0.99
CA GLY A 517 31.08 -10.73 -2.14
C GLY A 517 31.01 -11.46 -3.48
N MET A 518 31.69 -10.91 -4.49
CA MET A 518 31.74 -11.43 -5.85
C MET A 518 33.18 -11.53 -6.34
N VAL A 519 33.45 -12.57 -7.12
CA VAL A 519 34.71 -12.75 -7.84
C VAL A 519 34.47 -12.49 -9.32
N GLU A 520 35.35 -11.70 -9.94
CA GLU A 520 35.43 -11.48 -11.37
C GLU A 520 36.72 -12.10 -11.91
N VAL A 521 36.61 -13.02 -12.86
CA VAL A 521 37.76 -13.70 -13.49
C VAL A 521 37.83 -13.30 -14.98
N ASN A 522 38.94 -12.76 -15.42
CA ASN A 522 39.16 -12.49 -16.84
C ASN A 522 39.59 -13.80 -17.55
N LEU A 523 38.67 -14.39 -18.30
CA LEU A 523 38.91 -15.69 -18.97
C LEU A 523 39.95 -15.62 -20.07
N LYS A 524 40.18 -14.45 -20.68
CA LYS A 524 41.19 -14.23 -21.71
C LYS A 524 42.63 -14.11 -21.16
N SER A 525 42.74 -14.00 -19.84
CA SER A 525 44.02 -13.76 -19.17
C SER A 525 44.74 -15.03 -18.71
N ARG A 526 44.21 -16.24 -19.03
CA ARG A 526 44.76 -17.53 -18.57
C ARG A 526 46.23 -17.65 -18.93
N ARG A 527 47.09 -17.90 -17.92
CA ARG A 527 48.51 -18.18 -18.04
C ARG A 527 48.81 -19.55 -17.45
N GLY A 528 49.52 -20.43 -18.24
CA GLY A 528 49.73 -21.79 -17.78
C GLY A 528 48.44 -22.58 -17.58
N LYS A 529 48.42 -23.46 -16.54
CA LYS A 529 47.25 -24.28 -16.23
C LYS A 529 46.26 -23.61 -15.31
N ASP A 530 46.70 -22.76 -14.39
CA ASP A 530 45.94 -22.36 -13.20
C ASP A 530 45.90 -20.86 -12.91
N GLU A 531 46.58 -20.00 -13.69
CA GLU A 531 46.67 -18.57 -13.42
C GLU A 531 45.67 -17.78 -14.29
N PHE A 532 44.81 -17.04 -13.62
CA PHE A 532 43.86 -16.10 -14.21
C PHE A 532 44.05 -14.72 -13.57
N ALA A 533 43.79 -13.64 -14.30
CA ALA A 533 43.63 -12.33 -13.69
C ALA A 533 42.26 -12.24 -13.00
N VAL A 534 42.31 -11.95 -11.72
CA VAL A 534 41.14 -11.98 -10.84
C VAL A 534 40.96 -10.63 -10.17
N GLN A 535 39.73 -10.17 -10.09
CA GLN A 535 39.32 -9.06 -9.25
C GLN A 535 38.30 -9.56 -8.23
N TYR A 536 38.57 -9.30 -6.97
CA TYR A 536 37.64 -9.61 -5.88
C TYR A 536 36.94 -8.33 -5.46
N HIS A 537 35.59 -8.41 -5.39
CA HIS A 537 34.72 -7.35 -4.93
C HIS A 537 34.19 -7.74 -3.53
N PRO A 538 34.93 -7.34 -2.45
CA PRO A 538 34.55 -7.71 -1.10
C PRO A 538 33.37 -6.88 -0.61
N HIS A 539 32.56 -7.49 0.24
CA HIS A 539 31.62 -6.75 1.08
C HIS A 539 32.37 -5.91 2.12
N LYS A 540 32.06 -4.63 2.19
CA LYS A 540 32.57 -3.71 3.22
C LYS A 540 31.40 -3.05 3.92
N LEU A 541 31.06 -3.53 5.12
CA LEU A 541 29.98 -3.03 5.97
C LEU A 541 30.13 -1.54 6.34
N ASP A 542 31.37 -1.05 6.43
CA ASP A 542 31.69 0.28 6.97
C ASP A 542 31.98 1.35 5.92
N ASP A 543 31.91 1.02 4.62
CA ASP A 543 32.22 1.95 3.54
C ASP A 543 31.03 2.09 2.57
N PRO A 544 30.18 3.13 2.75
CA PRO A 544 29.03 3.36 1.87
C PRO A 544 29.39 3.64 0.40
N GLU A 545 30.66 4.02 0.13
CA GLU A 545 31.16 4.31 -1.22
C GLU A 545 31.89 3.13 -1.87
N SER A 546 32.03 2.01 -1.14
CA SER A 546 32.77 0.83 -1.66
C SER A 546 32.06 0.07 -2.78
N GLY A 547 30.89 0.54 -3.25
CA GLY A 547 30.10 -0.13 -4.29
C GLY A 547 29.74 -1.54 -3.86
N VAL A 548 29.12 -1.67 -2.70
CA VAL A 548 28.90 -2.92 -1.97
C VAL A 548 28.19 -3.95 -2.81
N ILE A 549 28.89 -5.01 -3.14
CA ILE A 549 28.35 -6.21 -3.75
C ILE A 549 28.41 -7.32 -2.71
N ASP A 550 27.41 -7.40 -1.83
CA ASP A 550 27.35 -8.38 -0.76
C ASP A 550 26.52 -9.61 -1.16
N LYS A 551 27.01 -10.80 -0.85
CA LYS A 551 26.30 -12.09 -1.00
C LYS A 551 25.48 -12.20 -2.29
N ILE A 552 26.14 -11.98 -3.43
CA ILE A 552 25.48 -12.12 -4.74
C ILE A 552 25.13 -13.59 -4.99
N ILE A 553 23.88 -13.85 -5.34
CA ILE A 553 23.34 -15.21 -5.53
C ILE A 553 22.69 -15.41 -6.90
N SER A 554 22.41 -14.34 -7.65
CA SER A 554 21.83 -14.45 -8.99
C SER A 554 22.38 -13.36 -9.92
N PHE A 555 22.39 -13.68 -11.22
CA PHE A 555 23.00 -12.85 -12.24
C PHE A 555 22.14 -12.82 -13.50
N CYS A 556 22.10 -11.66 -14.18
CA CYS A 556 21.55 -11.52 -15.51
C CYS A 556 22.34 -10.46 -16.30
N GLN A 557 22.84 -10.81 -17.48
CA GLN A 557 23.38 -9.82 -18.40
C GLN A 557 22.30 -9.40 -19.39
N ALA A 558 21.87 -8.15 -19.31
CA ALA A 558 20.86 -7.57 -20.17
C ALA A 558 21.37 -7.39 -21.62
N LYS A 559 20.44 -7.19 -22.55
CA LYS A 559 20.75 -6.96 -23.98
C LYS A 559 21.59 -5.70 -24.20
N ASP A 560 21.39 -4.67 -23.37
CA ASP A 560 22.15 -3.40 -23.38
C ASP A 560 23.57 -3.52 -22.81
N GLY A 561 23.92 -4.70 -22.30
CA GLY A 561 25.25 -5.00 -21.75
C GLY A 561 25.39 -4.78 -20.24
N LYS A 562 24.43 -4.14 -19.58
CA LYS A 562 24.41 -4.00 -18.12
C LYS A 562 24.28 -5.36 -17.45
N ILE A 563 24.86 -5.51 -16.29
CA ILE A 563 24.84 -6.73 -15.49
C ILE A 563 23.99 -6.46 -14.26
N TRP A 564 22.96 -7.27 -14.10
CA TRP A 564 22.07 -7.22 -12.94
C TRP A 564 22.46 -8.31 -11.97
N LEU A 565 22.64 -7.92 -10.70
CA LEU A 565 23.12 -8.78 -9.64
C LEU A 565 22.03 -8.84 -8.55
N GLY A 566 21.62 -10.02 -8.20
CA GLY A 566 20.70 -10.25 -7.11
C GLY A 566 21.43 -10.70 -5.85
N SER A 567 21.14 -10.05 -4.75
CA SER A 567 21.78 -10.32 -3.46
C SER A 567 20.89 -11.09 -2.49
N ASN A 568 21.48 -11.62 -1.45
CA ASN A 568 20.78 -12.26 -0.34
C ASN A 568 20.54 -11.24 0.79
N GLY A 569 19.47 -10.46 0.68
CA GLY A 569 19.02 -9.53 1.72
C GLY A 569 19.34 -8.04 1.46
N TYR A 570 20.09 -7.71 0.39
CA TYR A 570 20.49 -6.32 0.10
C TYR A 570 19.88 -5.75 -1.19
N GLY A 571 18.97 -6.49 -1.82
CA GLY A 571 18.25 -6.05 -3.01
C GLY A 571 18.91 -6.39 -4.34
N LEU A 572 18.54 -5.61 -5.35
CA LEU A 572 19.00 -5.72 -6.73
C LEU A 572 20.07 -4.68 -6.99
N TYR A 573 21.15 -5.07 -7.68
CA TYR A 573 22.19 -4.16 -8.13
C TYR A 573 22.28 -4.13 -9.65
N CYS A 574 22.49 -2.93 -10.21
CA CYS A 574 22.90 -2.72 -11.59
C CYS A 574 24.39 -2.42 -11.62
N TYR A 575 25.18 -3.32 -12.19
CA TYR A 575 26.63 -3.18 -12.36
C TYR A 575 26.94 -2.84 -13.81
N TYR A 576 27.63 -1.74 -14.05
CA TYR A 576 27.97 -1.29 -15.38
C TYR A 576 29.30 -0.51 -15.39
N TYR A 577 29.92 -0.39 -16.56
CA TYR A 577 31.09 0.45 -16.73
C TYR A 577 30.68 1.79 -17.33
N ASN A 578 31.10 2.87 -16.69
CA ASN A 578 30.86 4.22 -17.21
C ASN A 578 31.73 4.52 -18.44
N LYS A 579 31.51 5.68 -19.06
CA LYS A 579 32.26 6.11 -20.29
C LYS A 579 33.77 6.20 -20.12
N VAL A 580 34.28 6.23 -18.89
CA VAL A 580 35.73 6.30 -18.55
C VAL A 580 36.27 4.89 -18.22
N GLY A 581 35.41 3.85 -18.27
CA GLY A 581 35.80 2.47 -17.96
C GLY A 581 35.84 2.15 -16.46
N LYS A 582 35.30 3.03 -15.59
CA LYS A 582 35.15 2.77 -14.16
C LYS A 582 33.89 1.99 -13.89
N ALA A 583 33.95 0.95 -13.07
CA ALA A 583 32.80 0.21 -12.63
C ALA A 583 31.95 1.07 -11.69
N GLU A 584 30.64 1.08 -11.94
CA GLU A 584 29.64 1.75 -11.12
C GLU A 584 28.55 0.75 -10.75
N VAL A 585 27.98 0.95 -9.56
CA VAL A 585 26.93 0.10 -9.01
C VAL A 585 25.78 0.98 -8.55
N LYS A 586 24.56 0.64 -8.99
CA LYS A 586 23.33 1.24 -8.52
C LYS A 586 22.48 0.18 -7.81
N SER A 587 21.97 0.49 -6.63
CA SER A 587 21.17 -0.45 -5.82
C SER A 587 19.69 -0.10 -5.81
N PHE A 588 18.85 -1.14 -5.76
CA PHE A 588 17.39 -1.04 -5.64
C PHE A 588 16.92 -2.01 -4.56
N THR A 589 16.08 -1.52 -3.67
CA THR A 589 15.57 -2.27 -2.52
C THR A 589 14.04 -2.22 -2.45
N THR A 590 13.47 -2.78 -1.41
CA THR A 590 12.04 -2.64 -1.11
C THR A 590 11.60 -1.19 -0.99
N ASN A 591 12.50 -0.26 -0.66
CA ASN A 591 12.21 1.17 -0.60
C ASN A 591 11.85 1.77 -1.97
N GLN A 592 12.33 1.16 -3.07
CA GLN A 592 12.01 1.56 -4.44
C GLN A 592 10.92 0.68 -5.07
N GLY A 593 10.33 -0.27 -4.33
CA GLY A 593 9.22 -1.09 -4.79
C GLY A 593 9.56 -2.55 -5.12
N LEU A 594 10.80 -2.99 -4.90
CA LEU A 594 11.18 -4.40 -5.02
C LEU A 594 10.39 -5.24 -3.99
N ALA A 595 9.85 -6.40 -4.39
CA ALA A 595 9.01 -7.23 -3.54
C ALA A 595 9.70 -7.70 -2.26
N ASN A 596 10.99 -8.06 -2.36
CA ASN A 596 11.82 -8.44 -1.22
C ASN A 596 13.30 -8.26 -1.57
N ASN A 597 14.13 -7.93 -0.57
CA ASN A 597 15.57 -7.68 -0.76
C ASN A 597 16.42 -8.93 -1.01
N THR A 598 15.87 -10.14 -0.88
CA THR A 598 16.54 -11.37 -1.27
C THR A 598 16.14 -11.77 -2.69
N VAL A 599 17.04 -11.54 -3.66
CA VAL A 599 16.78 -11.74 -5.08
C VAL A 599 17.37 -13.08 -5.54
N LYS A 600 16.49 -14.07 -5.73
CA LYS A 600 16.86 -15.48 -6.04
C LYS A 600 17.13 -15.75 -7.52
N GLY A 601 16.48 -15.00 -8.42
CA GLY A 601 16.65 -15.14 -9.86
C GLY A 601 16.27 -13.87 -10.62
N ILE A 602 16.93 -13.63 -11.75
CA ILE A 602 16.71 -12.47 -12.61
C ILE A 602 16.70 -12.93 -14.05
N VAL A 603 15.66 -12.55 -14.81
CA VAL A 603 15.54 -12.86 -16.24
C VAL A 603 15.03 -11.64 -16.99
N GLU A 604 15.69 -11.30 -18.11
CA GLU A 604 15.23 -10.25 -19.03
C GLU A 604 14.27 -10.85 -20.08
N ASP A 605 13.13 -10.21 -20.28
CA ASP A 605 12.17 -10.60 -21.32
C ASP A 605 12.52 -10.02 -22.72
N ASN A 606 11.57 -10.20 -23.68
CA ASN A 606 11.77 -9.70 -25.05
C ASN A 606 11.65 -8.19 -25.17
N GLN A 607 10.92 -7.55 -24.23
CA GLN A 607 10.72 -6.10 -24.14
C GLN A 607 11.81 -5.37 -23.35
N GLY A 608 12.77 -6.09 -22.73
CA GLY A 608 13.81 -5.51 -21.89
C GLY A 608 13.40 -5.33 -20.43
N MET A 609 12.23 -5.86 -20.03
CA MET A 609 11.80 -5.86 -18.64
C MET A 609 12.52 -6.96 -17.86
N LEU A 610 12.87 -6.70 -16.62
CA LEU A 610 13.49 -7.69 -15.75
C LEU A 610 12.45 -8.35 -14.86
N TRP A 611 12.37 -9.66 -14.94
CA TRP A 611 11.57 -10.51 -14.06
C TRP A 611 12.44 -10.97 -12.92
N ILE A 612 12.11 -10.58 -11.71
CA ILE A 612 12.94 -10.70 -10.51
C ILE A 612 12.21 -11.55 -9.49
N ALA A 613 12.65 -12.81 -9.39
CA ALA A 613 12.15 -13.78 -8.42
C ALA A 613 12.79 -13.52 -7.05
N THR A 614 11.99 -13.32 -6.01
CA THR A 614 12.47 -12.97 -4.67
C THR A 614 12.07 -14.02 -3.63
N ASP A 615 12.49 -13.82 -2.39
CA ASP A 615 12.11 -14.68 -1.27
C ASP A 615 10.65 -14.46 -0.81
N ASN A 616 10.01 -13.38 -1.25
CA ASN A 616 8.59 -13.10 -1.01
C ASN A 616 8.01 -12.25 -2.14
N GLY A 617 7.60 -12.91 -3.22
CA GLY A 617 6.97 -12.26 -4.37
C GLY A 617 7.86 -12.17 -5.61
N LEU A 618 7.25 -11.80 -6.72
CA LEU A 618 7.84 -11.60 -8.03
C LEU A 618 7.77 -10.11 -8.39
N SER A 619 8.88 -9.51 -8.77
CA SER A 619 8.90 -8.14 -9.28
C SER A 619 9.19 -8.11 -10.78
N VAL A 620 8.48 -7.29 -11.53
CA VAL A 620 8.80 -6.89 -12.89
C VAL A 620 9.36 -5.47 -12.84
N PHE A 621 10.59 -5.30 -13.28
CA PHE A 621 11.29 -4.03 -13.24
C PHE A 621 11.47 -3.46 -14.65
N ASN A 622 11.11 -2.20 -14.82
CA ASN A 622 11.39 -1.45 -16.03
C ASN A 622 12.70 -0.66 -15.87
N PRO A 623 13.78 -1.04 -16.58
CA PRO A 623 15.07 -0.34 -16.43
C PRO A 623 15.09 1.10 -16.96
N ASP A 624 14.18 1.46 -17.88
CA ASP A 624 14.12 2.80 -18.48
C ASP A 624 13.45 3.81 -17.55
N THR A 625 12.40 3.40 -16.84
CA THR A 625 11.66 4.24 -15.88
C THR A 625 12.08 4.01 -14.43
N GLU A 626 12.87 2.96 -14.18
CA GLU A 626 13.30 2.51 -12.85
C GLU A 626 12.12 2.20 -11.90
N THR A 627 11.04 1.65 -12.44
CA THR A 627 9.83 1.33 -11.68
C THR A 627 9.64 -0.17 -11.52
N PHE A 628 9.13 -0.58 -10.36
CA PHE A 628 8.80 -1.96 -10.05
C PHE A 628 7.29 -2.19 -10.09
N THR A 629 6.89 -3.34 -10.64
CA THR A 629 5.57 -3.94 -10.46
C THR A 629 5.76 -5.23 -9.70
N SER A 630 5.25 -5.32 -8.47
CA SER A 630 5.45 -6.49 -7.62
C SER A 630 4.16 -7.29 -7.48
N PHE A 631 4.27 -8.61 -7.56
CA PHE A 631 3.20 -9.59 -7.48
C PHE A 631 3.46 -10.51 -6.29
N TYR A 632 2.40 -10.87 -5.57
CA TYR A 632 2.44 -11.72 -4.40
C TYR A 632 1.54 -12.93 -4.58
N LYS A 633 1.47 -13.81 -3.59
CA LYS A 633 0.64 -15.01 -3.66
C LYS A 633 -0.84 -14.68 -3.93
N ASN A 634 -1.34 -13.59 -3.36
CA ASN A 634 -2.72 -13.15 -3.56
C ASN A 634 -2.99 -12.63 -4.99
N ASP A 635 -1.93 -12.29 -5.73
CA ASP A 635 -2.02 -11.90 -7.15
C ASP A 635 -2.01 -13.12 -8.08
N GLY A 636 -2.07 -14.32 -7.52
CA GLY A 636 -2.19 -15.59 -8.24
C GLY A 636 -0.87 -16.30 -8.55
N LEU A 637 0.22 -15.98 -7.85
CA LEU A 637 1.45 -16.76 -7.93
C LEU A 637 1.26 -18.16 -7.31
N LEU A 638 1.98 -19.14 -7.82
CA LEU A 638 1.99 -20.50 -7.30
C LEU A 638 2.42 -20.55 -5.83
N SER A 639 3.47 -19.80 -5.50
CA SER A 639 3.99 -19.57 -4.17
C SER A 639 4.53 -18.15 -4.05
N ALA A 640 4.62 -17.64 -2.83
CA ALA A 640 5.31 -16.39 -2.54
C ALA A 640 6.83 -16.55 -2.60
N GLN A 641 7.35 -17.73 -2.31
CA GLN A 641 8.78 -18.02 -2.15
C GLN A 641 9.36 -18.67 -3.39
N PHE A 642 10.28 -17.96 -4.04
CA PHE A 642 11.07 -18.49 -5.14
C PHE A 642 12.34 -19.15 -4.63
N TYR A 643 12.96 -19.99 -5.47
CA TYR A 643 14.13 -20.74 -5.09
C TYR A 643 15.38 -20.35 -5.88
N PHE A 644 16.56 -20.75 -5.40
CA PHE A 644 17.85 -20.39 -6.01
C PHE A 644 17.95 -20.96 -7.44
N ASN A 645 18.63 -20.24 -8.34
CA ASN A 645 18.84 -20.66 -9.74
C ASN A 645 17.54 -21.06 -10.48
N GLY A 646 16.39 -20.64 -9.93
CA GLY A 646 15.08 -21.01 -10.39
C GLY A 646 14.44 -20.01 -11.36
N ALA A 647 15.21 -19.28 -12.17
CA ALA A 647 14.67 -18.35 -13.15
C ALA A 647 15.42 -18.49 -14.48
N ILE A 648 14.72 -18.88 -15.54
CA ILE A 648 15.31 -18.99 -16.87
C ILE A 648 14.36 -18.52 -17.96
N ARG A 649 14.94 -18.21 -19.14
CA ARG A 649 14.22 -17.98 -20.38
C ARG A 649 14.67 -18.97 -21.45
N ASN A 650 13.73 -19.57 -22.13
CA ASN A 650 14.04 -20.46 -23.25
C ASN A 650 14.28 -19.69 -24.57
N ALA A 651 14.66 -20.38 -25.61
CA ALA A 651 14.90 -19.79 -26.94
C ALA A 651 13.68 -19.11 -27.57
N LYS A 652 12.47 -19.48 -27.17
CA LYS A 652 11.20 -18.88 -27.62
C LYS A 652 10.86 -17.60 -26.88
N GLY A 653 11.57 -17.28 -25.80
CA GLY A 653 11.31 -16.14 -24.94
C GLY A 653 10.36 -16.43 -23.78
N GLU A 654 9.94 -17.67 -23.61
CA GLU A 654 9.10 -18.10 -22.45
C GLU A 654 9.95 -18.09 -21.18
N ILE A 655 9.38 -17.56 -20.10
CA ILE A 655 10.03 -17.43 -18.79
C ILE A 655 9.51 -18.49 -17.86
N PHE A 656 10.40 -19.21 -17.23
CA PHE A 656 10.10 -20.23 -16.23
C PHE A 656 10.70 -19.84 -14.87
N LEU A 657 9.89 -19.98 -13.82
CA LEU A 657 10.23 -19.57 -12.47
C LEU A 657 10.00 -20.73 -11.50
N GLY A 658 11.04 -21.12 -10.77
CA GLY A 658 11.03 -22.19 -9.77
C GLY A 658 10.65 -21.64 -8.38
N THR A 659 9.77 -22.37 -7.70
CA THR A 659 9.29 -22.04 -6.34
C THR A 659 9.46 -23.24 -5.40
N ASP A 660 9.16 -23.05 -4.14
CA ASP A 660 9.10 -24.12 -3.13
C ASP A 660 7.96 -25.12 -3.39
N GLY A 661 6.90 -24.74 -4.10
CA GLY A 661 5.73 -25.55 -4.43
C GLY A 661 5.69 -26.09 -5.87
N GLY A 662 6.77 -25.93 -6.65
CA GLY A 662 6.83 -26.36 -8.04
C GLY A 662 7.39 -25.27 -8.97
N MET A 663 6.95 -25.27 -10.23
CA MET A 663 7.39 -24.33 -11.26
C MET A 663 6.21 -23.60 -11.89
N MET A 664 6.39 -22.36 -12.29
CA MET A 664 5.43 -21.63 -13.11
C MET A 664 6.09 -21.11 -14.41
N ALA A 665 5.30 -21.11 -15.50
CA ALA A 665 5.67 -20.45 -16.74
C ALA A 665 4.86 -19.17 -16.93
N VAL A 666 5.51 -18.10 -17.36
CA VAL A 666 4.88 -16.82 -17.68
C VAL A 666 4.46 -16.87 -19.15
N MET A 667 3.16 -16.95 -19.40
CA MET A 667 2.56 -17.02 -20.74
C MET A 667 2.28 -15.64 -21.33
N GLY A 668 2.31 -14.59 -20.52
CA GLY A 668 2.09 -13.21 -20.91
C GLY A 668 1.45 -12.36 -19.82
N ALA A 669 1.36 -11.06 -20.05
CA ALA A 669 0.53 -10.15 -19.27
C ALA A 669 -0.84 -9.99 -19.97
N ASN A 670 -1.90 -9.83 -19.21
CA ASN A 670 -3.24 -9.56 -19.73
C ASN A 670 -3.46 -8.04 -19.76
N PRO A 671 -3.33 -7.36 -20.91
CA PRO A 671 -3.44 -5.90 -20.98
C PRO A 671 -4.88 -5.37 -20.85
N ALA A 672 -5.89 -6.26 -20.82
CA ALA A 672 -7.29 -5.88 -21.05
C ALA A 672 -8.08 -5.50 -19.78
N VAL A 673 -7.48 -5.39 -18.59
CA VAL A 673 -8.28 -5.34 -17.37
C VAL A 673 -7.80 -4.28 -16.38
N HIS A 674 -7.72 -3.04 -16.79
CA HIS A 674 -7.43 -1.96 -15.84
C HIS A 674 -8.29 -0.72 -16.10
N GLU A 675 -9.57 -0.78 -15.70
CA GLU A 675 -10.17 0.45 -15.19
C GLU A 675 -9.53 0.71 -13.82
N VAL A 676 -8.56 1.58 -13.79
CA VAL A 676 -8.02 2.12 -12.54
C VAL A 676 -9.16 2.89 -11.88
N GLY A 677 -9.58 2.46 -10.69
CA GLY A 677 -10.56 3.20 -9.89
C GLY A 677 -10.07 4.62 -9.62
N LYS A 678 -10.95 5.49 -9.15
CA LYS A 678 -10.58 6.85 -8.79
C LYS A 678 -9.97 6.87 -7.39
N LEU A 679 -8.80 7.47 -7.28
CA LEU A 679 -8.18 7.72 -5.97
C LEU A 679 -9.09 8.59 -5.09
N ARG A 680 -9.34 8.17 -3.84
CA ARG A 680 -10.18 8.88 -2.88
C ARG A 680 -9.63 8.76 -1.47
N PHE A 681 -9.92 9.75 -0.65
CA PHE A 681 -9.86 9.59 0.80
C PHE A 681 -11.06 8.74 1.23
N THR A 682 -10.84 7.79 2.16
CA THR A 682 -11.85 6.79 2.49
C THR A 682 -12.30 6.83 3.94
N GLU A 683 -11.43 7.22 4.86
CA GLU A 683 -11.75 7.35 6.28
C GLU A 683 -10.84 8.36 6.97
N LEU A 684 -11.35 9.04 7.99
CA LEU A 684 -10.60 9.89 8.90
C LEU A 684 -10.80 9.38 10.33
N LEU A 685 -9.70 9.06 11.01
CA LEU A 685 -9.70 8.81 12.44
C LEU A 685 -9.08 10.00 13.17
N VAL A 686 -9.72 10.44 14.24
CA VAL A 686 -9.12 11.37 15.20
C VAL A 686 -9.05 10.67 16.55
N ASP A 687 -7.87 10.64 17.16
CA ASP A 687 -7.58 9.88 18.38
C ASP A 687 -8.00 8.40 18.30
N ASN A 688 -7.80 7.78 17.13
CA ASN A 688 -8.22 6.41 16.76
C ASN A 688 -9.76 6.18 16.78
N GLN A 689 -10.56 7.25 16.73
CA GLN A 689 -12.01 7.14 16.60
C GLN A 689 -12.42 7.59 15.20
N PRO A 690 -13.30 6.86 14.50
CA PRO A 690 -13.80 7.26 13.20
C PRO A 690 -14.60 8.55 13.29
N THR A 691 -14.39 9.44 12.32
CA THR A 691 -15.12 10.70 12.22
C THR A 691 -16.06 10.66 11.02
N PHE A 692 -17.19 11.31 11.14
CA PHE A 692 -18.24 11.31 10.12
C PHE A 692 -18.62 12.74 9.72
N ALA A 693 -19.26 12.86 8.58
CA ALA A 693 -19.80 14.14 8.11
C ALA A 693 -20.77 14.76 9.15
N GLY A 694 -20.72 16.09 9.28
CA GLY A 694 -21.47 16.85 10.29
C GLY A 694 -20.82 16.86 11.68
N SER A 695 -19.61 16.31 11.84
CA SER A 695 -18.78 16.44 13.05
C SER A 695 -17.99 17.75 13.05
N ASP A 696 -17.34 18.08 14.17
CA ASP A 696 -16.43 19.24 14.27
C ASP A 696 -15.22 19.12 13.31
N TYR A 697 -14.95 17.91 12.78
CA TYR A 697 -13.81 17.59 11.93
C TYR A 697 -14.13 17.64 10.44
N LEU A 698 -15.37 17.26 10.03
CA LEU A 698 -15.78 17.09 8.65
C LEU A 698 -17.19 17.68 8.41
N ASP A 699 -17.32 18.56 7.42
CA ASP A 699 -18.62 19.06 6.97
C ASP A 699 -19.37 18.00 6.11
N ASP A 700 -18.64 17.38 5.16
CA ASP A 700 -19.11 16.34 4.23
C ASP A 700 -18.37 15.01 4.47
N ASP A 701 -18.79 13.91 3.80
CA ASP A 701 -18.03 12.65 3.81
C ASP A 701 -16.61 12.88 3.32
N ILE A 702 -15.63 12.25 3.96
CA ILE A 702 -14.20 12.43 3.67
C ILE A 702 -13.87 12.20 2.18
N SER A 703 -14.62 11.34 1.48
CA SER A 703 -14.40 11.00 0.08
C SER A 703 -14.64 12.16 -0.89
N ILE A 704 -15.36 13.20 -0.43
CA ILE A 704 -15.67 14.41 -1.19
C ILE A 704 -15.34 15.70 -0.45
N ALA A 705 -14.98 15.60 0.83
CA ALA A 705 -14.65 16.74 1.67
C ALA A 705 -13.50 17.56 1.07
N LYS A 706 -13.60 18.87 1.15
CA LYS A 706 -12.54 19.79 0.69
C LYS A 706 -11.61 20.21 1.82
N ARG A 707 -12.03 19.99 3.07
CA ARG A 707 -11.31 20.43 4.26
C ARG A 707 -11.53 19.49 5.42
N ILE A 708 -10.47 19.26 6.18
CA ILE A 708 -10.46 18.65 7.50
C ILE A 708 -10.14 19.72 8.53
N SER A 709 -10.88 19.76 9.63
CA SER A 709 -10.61 20.63 10.78
C SER A 709 -10.11 19.79 11.95
N ILE A 710 -8.87 19.99 12.39
CA ILE A 710 -8.24 19.29 13.52
C ILE A 710 -8.00 20.30 14.64
N HIS A 711 -8.06 19.88 15.89
CA HIS A 711 -7.73 20.70 17.04
C HIS A 711 -6.29 20.41 17.51
N GLU A 712 -5.55 21.43 17.92
CA GLU A 712 -4.20 21.24 18.49
C GLU A 712 -4.22 20.36 19.76
N SER A 713 -5.39 20.14 20.35
CA SER A 713 -5.63 19.25 21.48
C SER A 713 -5.65 17.78 21.11
N ASP A 714 -5.93 17.46 19.84
CA ASP A 714 -6.07 16.10 19.38
C ASP A 714 -4.67 15.45 19.32
N LYS A 715 -4.54 14.26 19.88
CA LYS A 715 -3.24 13.59 20.01
C LYS A 715 -2.73 13.07 18.68
N SER A 716 -3.64 12.65 17.81
CA SER A 716 -3.30 12.15 16.48
C SER A 716 -4.50 12.13 15.56
N PHE A 717 -4.25 12.18 14.26
CA PHE A 717 -5.24 11.87 13.25
C PHE A 717 -4.63 10.98 12.17
N THR A 718 -5.46 10.12 11.57
CA THR A 718 -5.05 9.20 10.51
C THR A 718 -6.00 9.40 9.33
N ILE A 719 -5.42 9.61 8.15
CA ILE A 719 -6.17 9.72 6.90
C ILE A 719 -5.95 8.45 6.10
N TYR A 720 -7.04 7.76 5.77
CA TYR A 720 -7.05 6.60 4.88
C TYR A 720 -7.42 7.04 3.47
N PHE A 721 -6.87 6.33 2.49
CA PHE A 721 -7.13 6.57 1.08
C PHE A 721 -7.01 5.28 0.29
N SER A 722 -7.72 5.21 -0.83
CA SER A 722 -7.69 4.08 -1.75
C SER A 722 -7.89 4.53 -3.18
N ALA A 723 -7.23 3.87 -4.11
CA ALA A 723 -7.49 4.01 -5.55
C ALA A 723 -8.76 3.25 -5.98
N LEU A 724 -9.47 2.62 -5.05
CA LEU A 724 -10.68 1.81 -5.29
C LEU A 724 -10.47 0.77 -6.42
N ASN A 725 -9.27 0.20 -6.46
CA ASN A 725 -8.89 -0.81 -7.42
C ASN A 725 -9.10 -2.21 -6.82
N TYR A 726 -10.24 -2.80 -7.11
CA TYR A 726 -10.59 -4.13 -6.59
C TYR A 726 -9.99 -5.28 -7.40
N GLY A 727 -9.32 -5.00 -8.49
CA GLY A 727 -8.63 -6.00 -9.34
C GLY A 727 -7.28 -6.41 -8.78
N SER A 728 -6.58 -5.47 -8.14
CA SER A 728 -5.27 -5.70 -7.51
C SER A 728 -5.02 -4.60 -6.48
N GLU A 729 -5.42 -4.87 -5.25
CA GLU A 729 -5.37 -3.91 -4.14
C GLU A 729 -3.93 -3.59 -3.73
N THR A 730 -3.01 -4.55 -3.93
CA THR A 730 -1.60 -4.41 -3.57
C THR A 730 -0.73 -3.80 -4.67
N GLN A 731 -1.28 -3.59 -5.86
CA GLN A 731 -0.54 -3.08 -7.01
C GLN A 731 -0.72 -1.58 -7.17
N GLY A 732 0.41 -0.91 -7.21
CA GLY A 732 0.50 0.53 -7.28
C GLY A 732 1.23 1.10 -6.07
N VAL A 733 1.81 2.26 -6.28
CA VAL A 733 2.60 2.95 -5.29
C VAL A 733 1.84 4.19 -4.83
N TYR A 734 1.67 4.31 -3.52
CA TYR A 734 1.16 5.53 -2.91
C TYR A 734 2.32 6.39 -2.43
N LEU A 735 2.30 7.66 -2.79
CA LEU A 735 3.16 8.68 -2.21
C LEU A 735 2.28 9.73 -1.55
N TYR A 736 2.78 10.32 -0.47
CA TYR A 736 2.06 11.37 0.23
C TYR A 736 2.99 12.51 0.60
N ARG A 737 2.41 13.66 0.89
CA ARG A 737 3.07 14.78 1.56
C ARG A 737 2.03 15.67 2.24
N MET A 738 2.44 16.32 3.31
CA MET A 738 1.70 17.40 3.97
C MET A 738 2.36 18.74 3.65
N LYS A 739 1.90 19.44 2.62
CA LYS A 739 2.41 20.77 2.28
C LYS A 739 2.29 21.74 3.46
N GLY A 740 3.37 22.45 3.75
CA GLY A 740 3.50 23.29 4.94
C GLY A 740 4.14 22.60 6.13
N TYR A 741 4.36 21.27 6.04
CA TYR A 741 5.05 20.45 7.04
C TYR A 741 6.16 19.59 6.42
N GLU A 742 5.87 18.91 5.31
CA GLU A 742 6.80 18.10 4.53
C GLU A 742 7.04 18.77 3.15
N ASN A 743 8.29 18.79 2.70
CA ASN A 743 8.65 19.41 1.42
C ASN A 743 8.69 18.40 0.26
N GLU A 744 8.97 17.13 0.55
CA GLU A 744 9.17 16.08 -0.46
C GLU A 744 8.07 15.03 -0.38
N TRP A 745 7.89 14.30 -1.49
CA TRP A 745 6.99 13.15 -1.52
C TRP A 745 7.60 11.98 -0.76
N VAL A 746 6.83 11.40 0.14
CA VAL A 746 7.20 10.21 0.91
C VAL A 746 6.48 9.01 0.33
N GLN A 747 7.20 7.98 -0.07
CA GLN A 747 6.64 6.74 -0.60
C GLN A 747 6.20 5.83 0.55
N LEU A 748 4.99 5.28 0.44
CA LEU A 748 4.47 4.28 1.37
C LEU A 748 4.95 2.87 1.01
N GLN A 749 5.03 2.01 2.02
CA GLN A 749 5.29 0.58 1.80
C GLN A 749 4.12 -0.08 1.06
N PRO A 750 4.36 -1.12 0.24
CA PRO A 750 3.30 -1.86 -0.41
C PRO A 750 2.22 -2.33 0.58
N GLY A 751 0.95 -2.08 0.25
CA GLY A 751 -0.19 -2.40 1.11
C GLY A 751 -0.52 -1.36 2.18
N GLN A 752 0.29 -0.33 2.38
CA GLN A 752 -0.07 0.81 3.22
C GLN A 752 -0.94 1.79 2.43
N HIS A 753 -2.05 2.17 3.03
CA HIS A 753 -3.07 3.05 2.45
C HIS A 753 -3.56 4.09 3.46
N SER A 754 -2.74 4.40 4.47
CA SER A 754 -3.04 5.40 5.47
C SER A 754 -1.79 6.11 5.97
N VAL A 755 -1.97 7.36 6.41
CA VAL A 755 -0.91 8.16 7.03
C VAL A 755 -1.41 8.73 8.34
N ARG A 756 -0.60 8.58 9.38
CA ARG A 756 -0.88 9.09 10.71
C ARG A 756 0.03 10.26 11.06
N TYR A 757 -0.57 11.33 11.52
CA TYR A 757 0.14 12.48 12.09
C TYR A 757 -0.12 12.57 13.59
N SER A 758 0.94 12.76 14.38
CA SER A 758 0.87 13.04 15.80
C SER A 758 1.22 14.50 16.01
N THR A 759 0.29 15.31 16.56
CA THR A 759 0.50 16.71 16.94
C THR A 759 1.10 17.61 15.84
N LEU A 760 0.27 18.05 14.90
CA LEU A 760 0.64 19.14 14.01
C LEU A 760 0.48 20.50 14.71
N PRO A 761 1.41 21.46 14.53
CA PRO A 761 1.24 22.82 15.01
C PRO A 761 -0.03 23.49 14.43
N ALA A 762 -0.60 24.43 15.15
CA ALA A 762 -1.72 25.20 14.64
C ALA A 762 -1.35 25.93 13.33
N GLY A 763 -2.15 25.74 12.29
CA GLY A 763 -1.84 26.24 10.96
C GLY A 763 -2.81 25.76 9.88
N LYS A 764 -2.46 26.10 8.64
CA LYS A 764 -3.14 25.60 7.45
C LYS A 764 -2.17 24.79 6.64
N TYR A 765 -2.58 23.57 6.29
CA TYR A 765 -1.81 22.59 5.55
C TYR A 765 -2.63 22.06 4.40
N GLU A 766 -2.00 21.39 3.46
CA GLU A 766 -2.66 20.65 2.39
C GLU A 766 -2.05 19.24 2.35
N PHE A 767 -2.89 18.25 2.62
CA PHE A 767 -2.49 16.84 2.53
C PHE A 767 -2.72 16.36 1.11
N GLU A 768 -1.68 15.86 0.48
CA GLU A 768 -1.71 15.32 -0.88
C GLU A 768 -1.35 13.85 -0.89
N VAL A 769 -2.08 13.09 -1.70
CA VAL A 769 -1.76 11.69 -2.01
C VAL A 769 -1.67 11.54 -3.51
N LYS A 770 -0.61 10.87 -3.95
CA LYS A 770 -0.39 10.46 -5.34
C LYS A 770 -0.45 8.95 -5.41
N TYR A 771 -1.17 8.42 -6.37
CA TYR A 771 -1.21 7.00 -6.72
C TYR A 771 -0.62 6.80 -8.11
N ILE A 772 0.34 5.89 -8.22
CA ILE A 772 0.97 5.49 -9.47
C ILE A 772 0.60 4.03 -9.71
N PRO A 773 -0.24 3.71 -10.72
CA PRO A 773 -0.54 2.33 -11.08
C PRO A 773 0.73 1.61 -11.55
N SER A 774 0.92 0.36 -11.13
CA SER A 774 2.14 -0.40 -11.38
C SER A 774 2.39 -0.75 -12.85
N ILE A 775 1.35 -0.84 -13.67
CA ILE A 775 1.44 -1.28 -15.07
C ILE A 775 1.46 -0.10 -16.05
N ASP A 776 0.86 1.02 -15.68
CA ASP A 776 0.81 2.22 -16.52
C ASP A 776 1.10 3.47 -15.70
N SER A 777 2.37 3.80 -15.59
CA SER A 777 2.83 5.01 -14.89
C SER A 777 2.33 6.32 -15.54
N SER A 778 1.75 6.27 -16.74
CA SER A 778 1.16 7.44 -17.41
C SER A 778 -0.19 7.88 -16.79
N ASN A 779 -0.85 6.99 -16.04
CA ASN A 779 -2.14 7.22 -15.37
C ASN A 779 -2.01 7.59 -13.89
N GLU A 780 -1.01 8.40 -13.53
CA GLU A 780 -0.88 8.86 -12.15
C GLU A 780 -2.09 9.72 -11.75
N GLN A 781 -2.58 9.51 -10.52
CA GLN A 781 -3.67 10.28 -9.94
C GLN A 781 -3.16 11.01 -8.70
N VAL A 782 -3.59 12.28 -8.53
CA VAL A 782 -3.28 13.08 -7.35
C VAL A 782 -4.57 13.64 -6.79
N ILE A 783 -4.75 13.50 -5.48
CA ILE A 783 -5.83 14.14 -4.73
C ILE A 783 -5.26 14.97 -3.60
N SER A 784 -5.97 16.03 -3.21
CA SER A 784 -5.59 16.87 -2.08
C SER A 784 -6.77 17.23 -1.22
N ILE A 785 -6.51 17.47 0.07
CA ILE A 785 -7.48 17.97 1.03
C ILE A 785 -6.81 19.00 1.94
N ALA A 786 -7.50 20.13 2.16
CA ALA A 786 -7.01 21.15 3.07
C ALA A 786 -7.13 20.67 4.53
N VAL A 787 -6.07 20.79 5.31
CA VAL A 787 -6.06 20.45 6.73
C VAL A 787 -5.85 21.72 7.54
N LYS A 788 -6.85 22.10 8.35
CA LYS A 788 -6.79 23.25 9.23
C LYS A 788 -6.64 22.77 10.66
N VAL A 789 -5.49 23.09 11.28
CA VAL A 789 -5.27 22.82 12.71
C VAL A 789 -5.59 24.08 13.50
N THR A 790 -6.63 24.02 14.33
CA THR A 790 -7.07 25.14 15.18
C THR A 790 -6.28 25.14 16.48
N PRO A 791 -5.77 26.31 16.93
CA PRO A 791 -5.00 26.40 18.15
C PRO A 791 -5.85 26.18 19.39
N TYR A 792 -5.22 25.84 20.52
CA TYR A 792 -5.89 25.89 21.84
C TYR A 792 -6.57 27.23 22.05
N PHE A 793 -7.74 27.24 22.72
CA PHE A 793 -8.52 28.45 22.92
C PHE A 793 -7.71 29.55 23.63
N TRP A 794 -6.79 29.19 24.55
CA TRP A 794 -5.92 30.14 25.23
C TRP A 794 -4.83 30.76 24.35
N LYS A 795 -4.54 30.18 23.19
CA LYS A 795 -3.63 30.73 22.17
C LYS A 795 -4.37 31.57 21.13
N SER A 796 -5.71 31.63 21.20
CA SER A 796 -6.50 32.42 20.25
C SER A 796 -6.33 33.91 20.51
N TRP A 797 -6.33 34.72 19.43
CA TRP A 797 -6.09 36.17 19.52
C TRP A 797 -7.12 36.89 20.42
N TRP A 798 -8.39 36.46 20.42
CA TRP A 798 -9.44 37.05 21.23
C TRP A 798 -9.23 36.79 22.74
N PHE A 799 -8.76 35.56 23.10
CA PHE A 799 -8.47 35.20 24.49
C PHE A 799 -7.24 35.96 25.02
N ILE A 800 -6.18 36.06 24.20
CA ILE A 800 -5.00 36.87 24.53
C ILE A 800 -5.40 38.34 24.70
N THR A 801 -6.28 38.85 23.83
CA THR A 801 -6.79 40.24 23.93
C THR A 801 -7.57 40.44 25.24
N ILE A 802 -8.43 39.49 25.65
CA ILE A 802 -9.14 39.56 26.93
C ILE A 802 -8.17 39.57 28.12
N ILE A 803 -7.13 38.75 28.11
CA ILE A 803 -6.09 38.72 29.14
C ILE A 803 -5.37 40.10 29.20
N VAL A 804 -4.96 40.64 28.04
CA VAL A 804 -4.29 41.95 27.99
C VAL A 804 -5.18 43.04 28.51
N ILE A 805 -6.47 43.07 28.11
CA ILE A 805 -7.43 44.00 28.64
C ILE A 805 -7.59 43.84 30.15
N GLY A 806 -7.66 42.62 30.65
CA GLY A 806 -7.73 42.32 32.08
C GLY A 806 -6.48 42.81 32.86
N ILE A 807 -5.30 42.63 32.30
CA ILE A 807 -4.04 43.14 32.89
C ILE A 807 -4.05 44.66 32.91
N ILE A 808 -4.48 45.30 31.80
CA ILE A 808 -4.60 46.78 31.75
C ILE A 808 -5.59 47.32 32.80
N ALA A 809 -6.76 46.66 32.91
CA ALA A 809 -7.79 47.03 33.90
C ALA A 809 -7.28 46.85 35.36
N LEU A 810 -6.53 45.77 35.64
CA LEU A 810 -5.89 45.53 36.92
C LEU A 810 -4.81 46.59 37.23
N ALA A 811 -4.01 46.95 36.25
CA ALA A 811 -3.01 47.98 36.37
C ALA A 811 -3.65 49.34 36.61
N GLN A 812 -4.71 49.68 35.89
CA GLN A 812 -5.49 50.90 36.12
C GLN A 812 -6.13 50.89 37.53
N TYR A 813 -6.72 49.80 37.94
CA TYR A 813 -7.28 49.66 39.30
C TYR A 813 -6.22 49.85 40.38
N ALA A 814 -5.07 49.20 40.22
CA ALA A 814 -3.94 49.37 41.15
C ALA A 814 -3.42 50.84 41.14
N TYR A 815 -3.36 51.50 40.01
CA TYR A 815 -2.97 52.87 39.86
C TYR A 815 -3.97 53.83 40.55
N ILE A 816 -5.27 53.63 40.35
CA ILE A 816 -6.34 54.42 40.99
C ILE A 816 -6.25 54.23 42.52
N ARG A 817 -6.14 52.98 43.01
CA ARG A 817 -5.95 52.72 44.45
C ARG A 817 -4.68 53.39 45.05
N LYS A 818 -3.60 53.43 44.25
CA LYS A 818 -2.36 54.12 44.67
C LYS A 818 -2.60 55.61 44.72
N LEU A 819 -3.34 56.21 43.77
CA LEU A 819 -3.76 57.63 43.81
C LEU A 819 -4.67 57.93 44.99
N ASP A 820 -5.65 57.08 45.27
CA ASP A 820 -6.54 57.29 46.44
C ASP A 820 -5.78 57.22 47.75
N LYS A 821 -4.87 56.26 47.91
CA LYS A 821 -3.99 56.23 49.09
C LYS A 821 -3.04 57.45 49.20
N MET A 822 -2.63 58.03 48.10
CA MET A 822 -1.84 59.21 48.07
C MET A 822 -2.71 60.45 48.50
N ARG A 823 -3.95 60.56 47.99
CA ARG A 823 -4.93 61.57 48.39
C ARG A 823 -5.30 61.46 49.88
N GLU A 824 -5.55 60.27 50.38
CA GLU A 824 -5.78 60.02 51.79
C GLU A 824 -4.59 60.49 52.64
N ARG A 825 -3.35 60.18 52.19
CA ARG A 825 -2.14 60.67 52.86
C ARG A 825 -1.98 62.21 52.79
N GLU A 826 -2.32 62.85 51.66
CA GLU A 826 -2.32 64.25 51.52
C GLU A 826 -3.39 64.93 52.45
N VAL A 827 -4.59 64.33 52.54
CA VAL A 827 -5.64 64.82 53.46
C VAL A 827 -5.20 64.70 54.94
N GLU A 828 -4.60 63.57 55.32
CA GLU A 828 -4.12 63.30 56.66
C GLU A 828 -2.92 64.21 57.03
N THR A 829 -2.01 64.46 56.12
CA THR A 829 -0.75 65.20 56.42
C THR A 829 -0.90 66.68 56.22
N LEU A 830 -1.80 67.17 55.37
CA LEU A 830 -1.94 68.57 55.01
C LEU A 830 -3.22 69.20 55.55
N TYR A 831 -4.39 68.63 55.32
CA TYR A 831 -5.65 69.27 55.66
C TYR A 831 -6.07 69.09 57.08
N ARG A 832 -5.88 67.92 57.73
CA ARG A 832 -6.22 67.71 59.16
C ARG A 832 -5.43 68.60 60.13
N PRO A 833 -4.13 68.81 59.99
CA PRO A 833 -3.39 69.72 60.84
C PRO A 833 -3.81 71.19 60.64
N ILE A 834 -4.18 71.60 59.43
CA ILE A 834 -4.69 72.93 59.12
C ILE A 834 -6.08 73.13 59.70
N GLU A 835 -6.97 72.18 59.60
CA GLU A 835 -8.30 72.19 60.16
C GLU A 835 -8.29 72.19 61.72
N ALA A 836 -7.37 71.44 62.29
CA ALA A 836 -7.15 71.44 63.74
C ALA A 836 -6.59 72.79 64.18
N ALA A 837 -5.67 73.40 63.45
CA ALA A 837 -5.14 74.70 63.78
C ALA A 837 -6.14 75.85 63.65
N LEU A 838 -7.12 75.72 62.72
CA LEU A 838 -8.21 76.61 62.53
C LEU A 838 -9.34 76.54 63.60
N LYS A 839 -9.48 75.37 64.26
CA LYS A 839 -10.49 75.10 65.31
C LYS A 839 -10.03 75.51 66.69
N GLU A 840 -8.68 75.59 66.96
CA GLU A 840 -8.12 75.74 68.27
C GLU A 840 -7.68 77.19 68.62
N SER A 841 -7.76 78.20 67.74
CA SER A 841 -7.23 79.53 68.07
C SER A 841 -8.11 80.70 67.63
N ASP A 842 -8.60 81.53 68.64
CA ASP A 842 -9.26 82.81 68.50
C ASP A 842 -8.31 84.01 68.27
N ASP A 843 -7.00 83.79 68.19
CA ASP A 843 -5.97 84.81 68.09
C ASP A 843 -5.26 84.76 66.73
N PRO A 844 -5.49 85.77 65.85
CA PRO A 844 -5.00 85.84 64.49
C PRO A 844 -3.47 85.79 64.36
N SER A 845 -2.70 86.21 65.29
CA SER A 845 -1.21 86.26 65.29
C SER A 845 -0.60 84.93 65.60
N LYS A 846 -1.23 84.07 66.39
CA LYS A 846 -0.81 82.74 66.64
C LYS A 846 -1.19 81.74 65.52
N LEU A 847 -2.34 82.05 64.84
CA LEU A 847 -2.78 81.29 63.63
C LEU A 847 -1.80 81.47 62.48
N GLN A 848 -1.32 82.65 62.23
CA GLN A 848 -0.38 82.89 61.14
C GLN A 848 0.97 82.21 61.32
N GLY A 849 1.48 82.21 62.54
CA GLY A 849 2.73 81.48 62.91
C GLY A 849 2.64 79.94 62.77
N ARG A 850 1.46 79.39 63.14
CA ARG A 850 1.19 77.97 62.99
C ARG A 850 1.02 77.56 61.49
N ILE A 851 0.31 78.31 60.77
CA ILE A 851 0.15 78.09 59.30
C ILE A 851 1.49 78.15 58.55
N GLN A 852 2.36 79.12 58.95
CA GLN A 852 3.67 79.26 58.32
C GLN A 852 4.58 78.07 58.63
N MET A 853 4.50 77.55 59.83
CA MET A 853 5.27 76.29 60.20
C MET A 853 4.75 75.08 59.51
N ILE A 854 3.46 74.97 59.23
CA ILE A 854 2.86 73.88 58.44
C ILE A 854 3.33 74.00 56.98
N LEU A 855 3.36 75.22 56.44
CA LEU A 855 3.84 75.44 55.05
C LEU A 855 5.34 75.21 54.90
N GLU A 856 6.17 75.47 55.89
CA GLU A 856 7.60 75.18 55.91
C GLU A 856 7.83 73.68 55.99
N ASN A 857 7.08 72.95 56.78
CA ASN A 857 7.15 71.44 56.81
C ASN A 857 6.69 70.83 55.52
N GLN A 858 5.71 71.43 54.87
CA GLN A 858 5.26 71.00 53.52
C GLN A 858 6.38 71.20 52.50
N LYS A 859 7.07 72.33 52.52
CA LYS A 859 8.18 72.54 51.60
C LYS A 859 9.34 71.57 51.81
N ARG A 860 9.68 71.26 53.08
CA ARG A 860 10.68 70.23 53.39
C ARG A 860 10.25 68.82 52.93
N TYR A 861 8.98 68.48 53.01
CA TYR A 861 8.42 67.19 52.52
C TYR A 861 8.45 67.13 51.02
N GLN A 862 8.14 68.15 50.28
CA GLN A 862 8.23 68.19 48.80
C GLN A 862 9.70 68.11 48.36
N GLU A 863 10.65 68.71 49.01
CA GLU A 863 12.09 68.62 48.73
C GLU A 863 12.63 67.22 49.00
N SER A 864 12.11 66.49 50.04
CA SER A 864 12.47 65.10 50.31
C SER A 864 11.90 64.14 49.27
N GLN A 865 10.67 64.35 48.81
CA GLN A 865 10.02 63.57 47.72
C GLN A 865 10.76 63.72 46.39
N GLN A 866 11.20 64.95 46.05
CA GLN A 866 11.98 65.20 44.86
C GLN A 866 13.36 64.53 44.89
N LYS A 867 14.01 64.50 46.06
CA LYS A 867 15.27 63.73 46.26
C LYS A 867 15.10 62.20 46.15
N THR A 868 13.96 61.66 46.56
CA THR A 868 13.64 60.24 46.43
C THR A 868 13.36 59.86 44.97
N ILE A 869 12.67 60.71 44.23
CA ILE A 869 12.41 60.49 42.77
C ILE A 869 13.70 60.60 41.94
N GLU A 870 14.63 61.48 42.34
CA GLU A 870 15.96 61.58 41.70
C GLU A 870 16.87 60.39 42.06
N ALA A 871 16.77 59.80 43.25
CA ALA A 871 17.46 58.59 43.68
C ALA A 871 16.95 57.36 42.91
N ASP A 872 15.62 57.18 42.80
CA ASP A 872 15.01 56.10 42.01
C ASP A 872 15.35 56.18 40.52
N LYS A 873 15.45 57.39 39.94
CA LYS A 873 15.89 57.58 38.55
C LYS A 873 17.38 57.22 38.34
N LYS A 874 18.21 57.36 39.35
CA LYS A 874 19.62 57.04 39.29
C LYS A 874 19.88 55.55 39.45
N GLU A 875 19.10 54.86 40.27
CA GLU A 875 19.18 53.41 40.47
C GLU A 875 18.68 52.65 39.23
N VAL A 876 17.68 53.15 38.50
CA VAL A 876 17.22 52.54 37.24
C VAL A 876 18.21 52.78 36.10
N ALA A 877 19.00 53.85 36.12
CA ALA A 877 20.01 54.14 35.10
C ALA A 877 21.32 53.35 35.24
N GLU A 878 21.65 52.87 36.45
CA GLU A 878 22.85 52.10 36.73
C GLU A 878 22.73 50.56 36.44
N HIS A 879 21.53 50.01 36.16
CA HIS A 879 21.29 48.59 35.97
C HIS A 879 20.91 48.15 34.53
N THR A 880 21.19 48.92 33.51
CA THR A 880 20.92 48.53 32.11
C THR A 880 22.22 48.48 31.30
N LYS A 881 23.10 47.50 31.54
CA LYS A 881 24.05 47.05 30.52
C LYS A 881 23.22 46.45 29.35
N PRO A 882 23.54 46.76 28.08
CA PRO A 882 22.91 46.10 26.98
C PRO A 882 23.05 44.61 27.09
N PHE A 883 21.98 43.86 26.79
CA PHE A 883 21.93 42.36 26.93
C PHE A 883 23.08 41.70 26.21
N MET A 884 23.45 42.16 25.00
CA MET A 884 24.57 41.61 24.24
C MET A 884 25.93 41.82 24.92
N ASP A 885 26.17 42.96 25.56
CA ASP A 885 27.45 43.20 26.31
C ASP A 885 27.59 42.24 27.45
N SER A 886 26.50 41.95 28.17
CA SER A 886 26.49 40.98 29.25
C SER A 886 26.79 39.56 28.78
N ILE A 887 26.21 39.12 27.61
CA ILE A 887 26.51 37.83 27.02
C ILE A 887 27.96 37.75 26.55
N MET A 888 28.48 38.82 25.94
CA MET A 888 29.84 38.85 25.42
C MET A 888 30.85 38.73 26.57
N GLU A 889 30.61 39.40 27.72
CA GLU A 889 31.43 39.29 28.91
C GLU A 889 31.44 37.88 29.53
N VAL A 890 30.27 37.20 29.53
CA VAL A 890 30.17 35.81 29.99
C VAL A 890 30.89 34.85 29.04
N MET A 891 30.73 35.08 27.71
CA MET A 891 31.44 34.28 26.70
C MET A 891 32.93 34.46 26.72
N GLU A 892 33.42 35.67 26.97
CA GLU A 892 34.86 35.97 27.04
C GLU A 892 35.55 35.26 28.24
N LYS A 893 34.80 35.04 29.32
CA LYS A 893 35.31 34.33 30.51
C LYS A 893 35.28 32.82 30.39
N ASN A 894 34.47 32.23 29.45
CA ASN A 894 34.16 30.81 29.46
C ASN A 894 34.28 30.12 28.05
N TYR A 895 34.77 30.78 27.01
CA TYR A 895 34.87 30.22 25.66
C TYR A 895 35.80 29.02 25.58
N ASP A 896 36.85 28.93 26.44
CA ASP A 896 37.83 27.87 26.48
C ASP A 896 37.36 26.61 27.24
N ASN A 897 36.30 26.74 28.05
CA ASN A 897 35.71 25.63 28.76
C ASN A 897 34.82 24.79 27.86
N SER A 898 35.24 23.56 27.58
CA SER A 898 34.51 22.62 26.69
C SER A 898 33.15 22.23 27.23
N GLU A 899 32.92 22.24 28.55
CA GLU A 899 31.64 21.90 29.18
C GLU A 899 30.66 23.10 29.20
N PHE A 900 31.13 24.32 28.86
CA PHE A 900 30.29 25.49 28.85
C PHE A 900 29.39 25.52 27.60
N GLY A 901 28.11 25.14 27.76
CA GLY A 901 27.12 25.07 26.74
C GLY A 901 25.95 26.05 26.92
N VAL A 902 24.81 25.69 26.38
CA VAL A 902 23.58 26.54 26.35
C VAL A 902 22.99 26.68 27.76
N GLN A 903 23.05 25.62 28.58
CA GLN A 903 22.52 25.65 29.95
C GLN A 903 23.37 26.54 30.82
N GLU A 904 24.68 26.36 30.80
CA GLU A 904 25.66 27.12 31.59
C GLU A 904 25.62 28.63 31.23
N LEU A 905 25.44 28.96 29.96
CA LEU A 905 25.25 30.35 29.55
C LEU A 905 23.92 30.91 30.05
N ALA A 906 22.86 30.12 30.09
CA ALA A 906 21.57 30.55 30.60
C ALA A 906 21.61 30.80 32.11
N ASP A 907 22.28 29.92 32.83
CA ASP A 907 22.48 30.03 34.30
C ASP A 907 23.35 31.23 34.65
N ALA A 908 24.44 31.46 33.90
CA ALA A 908 25.32 32.64 34.09
C ALA A 908 24.60 33.97 33.79
N MET A 909 23.64 33.96 32.92
CA MET A 909 22.79 35.12 32.56
C MET A 909 21.57 35.27 33.47
N GLY A 910 21.36 34.36 34.44
CA GLY A 910 20.21 34.35 35.34
C GLY A 910 18.88 34.17 34.64
N MET A 911 18.88 33.45 33.50
CA MET A 911 17.70 33.24 32.64
C MET A 911 17.49 31.77 32.42
N ASN A 912 16.20 31.37 32.11
CA ASN A 912 16.00 30.03 31.62
C ASN A 912 16.42 29.91 30.14
N ARG A 913 16.80 28.69 29.74
CA ARG A 913 17.29 28.35 28.41
C ARG A 913 16.36 28.85 27.26
N SER A 914 15.04 28.79 27.46
CA SER A 914 14.05 29.19 26.44
C SER A 914 14.01 30.72 26.28
N ILE A 915 14.12 31.49 27.37
CA ILE A 915 14.15 32.95 27.34
C ILE A 915 15.45 33.44 26.74
N LEU A 916 16.58 32.87 27.13
CA LEU A 916 17.88 33.17 26.53
C LEU A 916 17.90 32.93 25.03
N SER A 917 17.41 31.77 24.57
CA SER A 917 17.37 31.43 23.15
C SER A 917 16.48 32.35 22.34
N LYS A 918 15.32 32.76 22.88
CA LYS A 918 14.45 33.73 22.20
C LYS A 918 15.06 35.13 22.11
N LYS A 919 15.66 35.63 23.21
CA LYS A 919 16.30 36.93 23.22
C LYS A 919 17.51 36.96 22.29
N LEU A 920 18.39 35.95 22.37
CA LEU A 920 19.59 35.90 21.54
C LEU A 920 19.26 35.77 20.05
N ASN A 921 18.25 34.97 19.71
CA ASN A 921 17.78 34.86 18.31
C ASN A 921 17.15 36.15 17.80
N ALA A 922 16.49 36.92 18.66
CA ALA A 922 15.94 38.24 18.30
C ALA A 922 17.05 39.29 18.05
N GLU A 923 18.14 39.24 18.81
CA GLU A 923 19.24 40.21 18.73
C GLU A 923 20.25 39.89 17.59
N CYS A 924 20.60 38.63 17.40
CA CYS A 924 21.64 38.24 16.43
C CYS A 924 21.21 37.24 15.36
N GLY A 925 19.93 36.77 15.37
CA GLY A 925 19.41 35.85 14.36
C GLY A 925 19.95 34.41 14.44
N LEU A 926 20.65 34.05 15.53
CA LEU A 926 21.33 32.78 15.66
C LEU A 926 20.77 31.96 16.85
N PRO A 927 20.62 30.65 16.69
CA PRO A 927 20.38 29.75 17.80
C PRO A 927 21.53 29.79 18.82
N THR A 928 21.26 29.73 20.12
CA THR A 928 22.26 29.89 21.20
C THR A 928 23.46 28.95 21.06
N ALA A 929 23.25 27.68 20.73
CA ALA A 929 24.34 26.72 20.50
C ALA A 929 25.22 27.11 19.29
N GLN A 930 24.64 27.71 18.28
CA GLN A 930 25.35 28.21 17.10
C GLN A 930 26.14 29.49 17.43
N PHE A 931 25.56 30.37 18.25
CA PHE A 931 26.24 31.56 18.75
C PHE A 931 27.49 31.21 19.54
N ILE A 932 27.39 30.31 20.52
CA ILE A 932 28.54 29.82 21.31
C ILE A 932 29.63 29.26 20.42
N ARG A 933 29.25 28.39 19.48
CA ARG A 933 30.17 27.77 18.52
C ARG A 933 30.83 28.82 17.62
N ASN A 934 30.06 29.75 17.06
CA ASN A 934 30.61 30.80 16.20
C ASN A 934 31.60 31.69 16.98
N TYR A 935 31.29 32.06 18.21
CA TYR A 935 32.20 32.83 19.08
C TYR A 935 33.54 32.10 19.27
N ARG A 936 33.51 30.80 19.58
CA ARG A 936 34.73 29.95 19.71
C ARG A 936 35.53 29.90 18.42
N LEU A 937 34.83 29.79 17.26
CA LEU A 937 35.47 29.75 15.93
C LEU A 937 36.10 31.09 15.56
N ASP A 938 35.48 32.22 15.96
CA ASP A 938 36.03 33.58 15.78
C ASP A 938 37.31 33.80 16.61
N ILE A 939 37.35 33.31 17.86
CA ILE A 939 38.57 33.32 18.67
C ILE A 939 39.63 32.40 18.05
N ALA A 940 39.25 31.20 17.61
CA ALA A 940 40.18 30.28 16.94
C ALA A 940 40.81 30.91 15.67
N LYS A 941 39.99 31.61 14.87
CA LYS A 941 40.46 32.33 13.70
C LYS A 941 41.50 33.40 14.07
N LYS A 942 41.25 34.19 15.12
CA LYS A 942 42.19 35.19 15.61
C LYS A 942 43.52 34.52 16.03
N LEU A 943 43.45 33.45 16.80
CA LEU A 943 44.62 32.69 17.27
C LEU A 943 45.44 32.06 16.13
N ILE A 944 44.79 31.66 15.03
CA ILE A 944 45.44 31.14 13.82
C ILE A 944 46.11 32.28 13.04
N MET A 945 45.48 33.46 12.90
CA MET A 945 45.99 34.60 12.15
C MET A 945 47.06 35.38 12.88
N GLU A 946 47.05 35.41 14.21
CA GLU A 946 48.08 36.09 15.05
C GLU A 946 49.41 35.35 15.08
N ASN A 947 49.60 34.30 14.25
CA ASN A 947 50.83 33.59 14.01
C ASN A 947 51.65 33.25 15.27
N VAL A 948 50.97 32.62 16.25
CA VAL A 948 51.66 32.08 17.42
C VAL A 948 52.45 30.85 16.96
N ALA A 949 53.67 31.11 16.53
CA ALA A 949 54.58 30.15 15.95
C ALA A 949 54.54 28.80 16.69
N ASN A 950 54.37 27.71 15.97
CA ASN A 950 54.49 26.32 16.38
C ASN A 950 53.33 25.66 17.16
N ARG A 951 52.11 26.18 17.18
CA ARG A 951 50.98 25.41 17.78
C ARG A 951 50.25 24.58 16.75
N ASN A 952 50.02 23.31 17.11
CA ASN A 952 49.23 22.38 16.27
C ASN A 952 47.76 22.84 16.28
N ILE A 953 47.06 22.73 15.11
CA ILE A 953 45.64 23.00 14.96
C ILE A 953 44.79 22.25 16.00
N THR A 954 45.20 21.06 16.36
CA THR A 954 44.59 20.26 17.44
C THR A 954 44.64 20.96 18.80
N GLU A 955 45.76 21.65 19.10
CA GLU A 955 45.90 22.41 20.36
C GLU A 955 45.03 23.66 20.36
N ILE A 956 44.91 24.35 19.25
CA ILE A 956 44.02 25.50 19.12
C ILE A 956 42.55 25.06 19.30
N ALA A 957 42.15 23.90 18.75
CA ALA A 957 40.80 23.38 18.90
C ALA A 957 40.46 23.18 20.39
N TYR A 958 41.34 22.55 21.16
CA TYR A 958 41.14 22.37 22.63
C TYR A 958 41.14 23.70 23.38
N ARG A 959 42.01 24.60 23.02
CA ARG A 959 42.13 25.92 23.68
C ARG A 959 40.90 26.82 23.48
N VAL A 960 40.11 26.59 22.44
CA VAL A 960 38.88 27.33 22.24
C VAL A 960 37.63 26.51 22.63
N GLY A 961 37.81 25.48 23.44
CA GLY A 961 36.73 24.72 24.02
C GLY A 961 36.07 23.70 23.11
N PHE A 962 36.77 23.13 22.11
CA PHE A 962 36.29 21.97 21.36
C PHE A 962 36.92 20.68 21.86
N ASN A 963 36.13 19.67 22.16
CA ASN A 963 36.58 18.35 22.60
C ASN A 963 37.06 17.44 21.46
N ASP A 964 36.66 17.72 20.22
CA ASP A 964 37.04 16.93 19.04
C ASP A 964 37.65 17.84 17.95
N PRO A 965 38.94 17.69 17.65
CA PRO A 965 39.62 18.47 16.60
C PRO A 965 39.10 18.23 15.18
N LYS A 966 38.55 17.05 14.91
CA LYS A 966 37.93 16.75 13.61
C LYS A 966 36.59 17.51 13.46
N TYR A 967 35.81 17.56 14.53
CA TYR A 967 34.59 18.34 14.57
C TYR A 967 34.89 19.85 14.46
N PHE A 968 35.91 20.34 15.18
CA PHE A 968 36.38 21.71 15.05
C PHE A 968 36.72 22.05 13.58
N THR A 969 37.55 21.23 12.91
CA THR A 969 38.00 21.46 11.55
C THR A 969 36.80 21.55 10.60
N ARG A 970 35.82 20.66 10.76
CA ARG A 970 34.60 20.66 9.95
C ARG A 970 33.76 21.92 10.17
N CYS A 971 33.58 22.35 11.42
CA CYS A 971 32.86 23.58 11.77
C CYS A 971 33.56 24.82 11.27
N PHE A 972 34.86 24.88 11.39
CA PHE A 972 35.69 25.99 10.93
C PHE A 972 35.64 26.11 9.39
N THR A 973 35.82 25.00 8.68
CA THR A 973 35.73 24.99 7.21
C THR A 973 34.34 25.40 6.73
N LYS A 974 33.28 24.96 7.38
CA LYS A 974 31.91 25.37 7.07
C LYS A 974 31.66 26.86 7.31
N GLN A 975 32.23 27.44 8.35
CA GLN A 975 32.04 28.85 8.71
C GLN A 975 32.84 29.80 7.81
N TYR A 976 34.08 29.43 7.44
CA TYR A 976 35.02 30.33 6.75
C TYR A 976 35.39 29.89 5.33
N GLY A 977 34.83 28.77 4.83
CA GLY A 977 35.07 28.30 3.48
C GLY A 977 36.43 27.65 3.21
N ALA A 978 37.33 27.64 4.22
CA ALA A 978 38.69 27.11 4.12
C ALA A 978 39.10 26.36 5.39
N SER A 979 40.00 25.39 5.29
CA SER A 979 40.41 24.61 6.46
C SER A 979 41.26 25.46 7.43
N PRO A 980 41.29 25.16 8.74
CA PRO A 980 42.13 25.89 9.69
C PRO A 980 43.60 25.92 9.33
N SER A 981 44.10 24.88 8.63
CA SER A 981 45.48 24.82 8.15
C SER A 981 45.76 25.77 6.98
N SER A 982 44.76 26.05 6.14
CA SER A 982 44.92 26.99 5.01
C SER A 982 44.85 28.47 5.42
N PHE A 983 44.46 28.78 6.65
CA PHE A 983 44.54 30.11 7.25
C PHE A 983 45.90 30.43 7.87
N LYS A 984 46.85 29.48 7.87
CA LYS A 984 48.23 29.68 8.30
C LYS A 984 49.14 30.32 7.23
N GLU A 985 48.70 30.22 5.97
CA GLU A 985 49.38 30.84 4.84
C GLU A 985 48.77 32.22 4.56
#